data_bdb927ef126e6435b8a8c8be7b8548bb
#
_entry.id   bdb927ef126e6435b8a8c8be7b8548bb
#
_cell.length_a   1.000
_cell.length_b   1.000
_cell.length_c   1.000
_cell.angle_alpha   90.00
_cell.angle_beta   90.00
_cell.angle_gamma   90.00
#
_symmetry.space_group_name_H-M   'P 1'
#
loop_
_entity.id
_entity.type
_entity.pdbx_description
1 polymer ?
#
loop_
_entity_poly.entity_id
_entity_poly.type
_entity_poly.pdbx_seq_one_letter_code
_entity_poly.pdbx_strand_id
1 'polypeptide(L)'
;MEIVSTIAGRVAAGAAKLPAFLLFLAVLGAPLRAAQRTTLSLDGQWEIAYSVEAGILPAAYSHKAPVPGLAHSAVPAFKDVDEFESRQLIQNRVARGLAPASALVSSAGVSRQERNWFWYRRRFDVPAVRSVATLRIDKAQFGAAVWVNGRKVGEHLPCFTAAIFDISGKLRQGSNEIVVRVGAHPGVLPSTVSAGTDFEKNRWTPGIYDSVSLALSDNPAIAELQVAPSRDLKSITVQTKLRNHSAQPVAFALTQAVHGWKSETVAASAPPMQLRLAAREERTVTQKIAIPAAKLWTPEQPNLYLLETGTGGDTAGTRFGMREFHFETATKRAYLNGRPYFMRGSNITLHRFFEDPKSGVLPWDEKWVRKLLIDIPKEMHWNSFRFCIGPAPGKWFDIADEAGLLIQNEYFVWTGKGWHGAENQVRFDAGQMIREYGEWMRDNWNHPSVAIWDANNETFDPVFGEKIIPAVRGLDLSDRPWENSYNPPVGPDDPVEDHPYEFSAMARPGGPEFSMTTFERPNGKAPGAPTGHALILNEYGWTWLNRDGSPTELTKDLYPRLLPANATAEDRFALNAYLLGGITEFWRAYRQYAAVLHFVYLMSSDPLGYTADHFRDVEKLELEPHFRDYMSHAFSPLGVYLSFWQPKLAAGKRTFQVMLVNDEYQAAAGSVTVSLLSESGDEAARAQVPFQVGSLGQTTLYIDLDVPNTQGDFLLQAKADAGKGKPILSRRRVAITPLAGK
;
A
#
# COMPACT_ATOMS: atom_id res chain seq x y z
N MET A 1 -15.86 68.99 24.89
CA MET A 1 -15.38 70.06 25.77
C MET A 1 -13.88 69.99 25.70
N GLU A 2 -13.24 70.75 24.77
CA GLU A 2 -12.66 72.08 25.02
C GLU A 2 -11.46 71.96 25.91
N ILE A 3 -10.24 72.50 25.64
CA ILE A 3 -9.80 73.72 24.97
C ILE A 3 -8.28 73.57 24.72
N VAL A 4 -7.71 73.76 23.54
CA VAL A 4 -7.02 74.94 22.98
C VAL A 4 -5.96 75.60 23.89
N SER A 5 -4.68 75.69 23.53
CA SER A 5 -4.05 76.86 22.90
C SER A 5 -2.55 76.79 22.84
N THR A 6 -2.00 76.99 21.71
CA THR A 6 -0.98 77.89 21.17
C THR A 6 -0.12 78.70 22.17
N ILE A 7 1.22 78.70 21.96
CA ILE A 7 2.05 79.93 21.93
C ILE A 7 3.30 79.67 21.03
N ALA A 8 3.53 80.63 20.16
CA ALA A 8 4.71 80.79 19.31
C ALA A 8 5.75 81.66 19.99
N GLY A 9 7.03 81.44 19.70
CA GLY A 9 8.14 82.32 20.12
C GLY A 9 9.36 82.15 19.22
N ARG A 10 9.64 83.19 18.47
CA ARG A 10 10.85 83.37 17.61
C ARG A 10 12.12 83.56 18.46
N VAL A 11 13.30 83.12 17.94
CA VAL A 11 14.33 84.03 17.40
C VAL A 11 15.75 83.36 17.40
N ALA A 12 16.40 83.57 16.28
CA ALA A 12 17.82 83.86 16.01
C ALA A 12 18.85 82.75 15.77
N ALA A 13 19.54 83.00 14.68
CA ALA A 13 20.62 82.36 14.01
C ALA A 13 21.94 82.21 14.84
N GLY A 14 22.61 81.10 14.59
CA GLY A 14 23.96 80.84 14.94
C GLY A 14 24.57 79.77 14.02
N ALA A 15 25.39 80.19 13.09
CA ALA A 15 26.14 79.36 12.19
C ALA A 15 27.24 78.59 12.89
N ALA A 16 27.22 77.25 12.91
CA ALA A 16 28.41 76.46 13.25
C ALA A 16 28.54 75.31 12.24
N LYS A 17 29.68 75.20 11.58
CA LYS A 17 30.03 74.13 10.65
C LYS A 17 30.13 72.79 11.39
N LEU A 18 29.48 71.75 10.93
CA LEU A 18 29.68 70.36 11.35
C LEU A 18 29.87 69.46 10.11
N PRO A 19 30.69 68.40 10.23
CA PRO A 19 31.09 67.59 9.08
C PRO A 19 30.01 66.66 8.62
N ALA A 20 30.05 66.36 7.31
CA ALA A 20 29.14 65.44 6.65
C ALA A 20 29.22 63.99 7.24
N PHE A 21 28.24 63.58 8.02
CA PHE A 21 28.00 62.18 8.36
C PHE A 21 27.16 61.57 7.24
N LEU A 22 27.79 60.65 6.48
CA LEU A 22 27.08 59.77 5.54
C LEU A 22 26.11 58.87 6.34
N LEU A 23 24.84 59.18 6.30
CA LEU A 23 23.77 58.32 6.78
C LEU A 23 23.62 57.15 5.78
N PHE A 24 24.20 56.00 6.10
CA PHE A 24 23.85 54.74 5.45
C PHE A 24 22.40 54.40 5.87
N LEU A 25 21.44 54.71 5.03
CA LEU A 25 20.10 54.12 5.12
C LEU A 25 20.25 52.62 4.87
N ALA A 26 20.31 51.82 5.94
CA ALA A 26 20.03 50.41 5.86
C ALA A 26 18.55 50.27 5.46
N VAL A 27 18.32 50.11 4.17
CA VAL A 27 17.02 49.59 3.68
C VAL A 27 16.94 48.15 4.24
N LEU A 28 16.28 48.00 5.37
CA LEU A 28 15.77 46.72 5.83
C LEU A 28 14.79 46.25 4.76
N GLY A 29 15.31 45.53 3.74
CA GLY A 29 14.48 44.81 2.80
C GLY A 29 13.63 43.86 3.59
N ALA A 30 12.33 44.09 3.61
CA ALA A 30 11.37 43.07 3.99
C ALA A 30 11.75 41.78 3.24
N PRO A 31 11.78 40.62 3.88
CA PRO A 31 12.07 39.37 3.16
C PRO A 31 11.07 39.28 2.00
N LEU A 32 11.58 39.31 0.78
CA LEU A 32 10.79 38.98 -0.38
C LEU A 32 10.26 37.58 -0.12
N ARG A 33 9.00 37.46 0.19
CA ARG A 33 8.32 36.17 0.31
C ARG A 33 8.54 35.48 -1.03
N ALA A 34 9.22 34.34 -1.02
CA ALA A 34 9.48 33.56 -2.23
C ALA A 34 8.16 33.37 -3.00
N ALA A 35 8.22 33.51 -4.31
CA ALA A 35 7.03 33.36 -5.13
C ALA A 35 6.52 31.92 -4.99
N GLN A 36 5.38 31.77 -4.34
CA GLN A 36 4.80 30.47 -4.03
C GLN A 36 4.36 29.76 -5.31
N ARG A 37 4.72 28.47 -5.45
CA ARG A 37 4.17 27.58 -6.49
C ARG A 37 2.66 27.55 -6.36
N THR A 38 1.96 27.69 -7.48
CA THR A 38 0.51 27.47 -7.54
C THR A 38 0.26 26.11 -8.16
N THR A 39 -0.38 25.22 -7.42
CA THR A 39 -0.80 23.91 -7.95
C THR A 39 -2.31 23.93 -8.16
N LEU A 40 -2.72 23.69 -9.41
CA LEU A 40 -4.10 23.53 -9.80
C LEU A 40 -4.41 22.05 -9.95
N SER A 41 -5.38 21.53 -9.20
CA SER A 41 -5.92 20.20 -9.48
C SER A 41 -6.76 20.25 -10.74
N LEU A 42 -6.53 19.30 -11.62
CA LEU A 42 -7.34 19.05 -12.80
C LEU A 42 -8.26 17.85 -12.62
N ASP A 43 -8.32 17.28 -11.44
CA ASP A 43 -9.22 16.20 -11.07
C ASP A 43 -10.69 16.61 -11.25
N GLY A 44 -11.57 15.63 -11.40
CA GLY A 44 -13.02 15.82 -11.55
C GLY A 44 -13.57 15.20 -12.83
N GLN A 45 -14.66 15.74 -13.35
CA GLN A 45 -15.28 15.19 -14.57
C GLN A 45 -14.57 15.68 -15.83
N TRP A 46 -14.10 14.74 -16.64
CA TRP A 46 -13.51 14.99 -17.96
C TRP A 46 -14.44 14.51 -19.06
N GLU A 47 -14.45 15.19 -20.18
CA GLU A 47 -15.08 14.69 -21.39
C GLU A 47 -14.22 13.55 -21.97
N ILE A 48 -14.86 12.47 -22.45
CA ILE A 48 -14.14 11.31 -22.96
C ILE A 48 -14.76 10.81 -24.26
N ALA A 49 -13.91 10.38 -25.18
CA ALA A 49 -14.24 9.74 -26.45
C ALA A 49 -13.30 8.56 -26.71
N TYR A 50 -13.54 7.79 -27.76
CA TYR A 50 -12.63 6.71 -28.18
C TYR A 50 -12.33 6.77 -29.68
N SER A 51 -11.24 6.09 -30.08
CA SER A 51 -10.87 5.93 -31.49
C SER A 51 -10.09 4.63 -31.74
N VAL A 52 -9.99 4.26 -32.99
CA VAL A 52 -9.03 3.25 -33.47
C VAL A 52 -7.68 3.92 -33.76
N GLU A 53 -7.70 5.11 -34.35
CA GLU A 53 -6.52 5.84 -34.77
C GLU A 53 -5.86 6.62 -33.64
N ALA A 54 -4.52 6.55 -33.58
CA ALA A 54 -3.70 7.15 -32.54
C ALA A 54 -3.45 8.65 -32.68
N GLY A 55 -3.49 9.17 -33.90
CA GLY A 55 -2.98 10.50 -34.22
C GLY A 55 -4.04 11.57 -34.45
N ILE A 56 -5.31 11.20 -34.45
CA ILE A 56 -6.42 12.10 -34.82
C ILE A 56 -7.22 12.41 -33.57
N LEU A 57 -7.23 13.68 -33.16
CA LEU A 57 -8.07 14.16 -32.05
C LEU A 57 -9.54 13.98 -32.42
N PRO A 58 -10.38 13.43 -31.52
CA PRO A 58 -11.82 13.32 -31.76
C PRO A 58 -12.47 14.66 -32.00
N ALA A 59 -13.35 14.74 -32.99
CA ALA A 59 -14.14 15.94 -33.25
C ALA A 59 -15.23 16.20 -32.19
N ALA A 60 -15.71 15.12 -31.55
CA ALA A 60 -16.74 15.17 -30.52
C ALA A 60 -16.40 14.25 -29.34
N TYR A 61 -16.88 14.66 -28.17
CA TYR A 61 -16.77 13.93 -26.92
C TYR A 61 -18.18 13.75 -26.33
N SER A 62 -18.71 12.55 -26.41
CA SER A 62 -20.12 12.27 -26.09
C SER A 62 -20.32 11.70 -24.67
N HIS A 63 -19.24 11.43 -23.96
CA HIS A 63 -19.24 10.84 -22.63
C HIS A 63 -18.47 11.72 -21.64
N LYS A 64 -18.69 11.48 -20.34
CA LYS A 64 -17.91 12.08 -19.25
C LYS A 64 -17.41 10.95 -18.34
N ALA A 65 -16.16 11.05 -17.87
CA ALA A 65 -15.56 10.11 -16.93
C ALA A 65 -14.90 10.86 -15.77
N PRO A 66 -14.88 10.28 -14.56
CA PRO A 66 -14.11 10.82 -13.45
C PRO A 66 -12.62 10.68 -13.70
N VAL A 67 -11.84 11.65 -13.26
CA VAL A 67 -10.38 11.60 -13.16
C VAL A 67 -10.03 12.11 -11.76
N PRO A 68 -9.36 11.32 -10.91
CA PRO A 68 -8.98 9.93 -11.16
C PRO A 68 -10.19 9.00 -11.32
N GLY A 69 -9.99 7.94 -12.13
CA GLY A 69 -11.00 6.94 -12.38
C GLY A 69 -10.70 6.08 -13.60
N LEU A 70 -11.60 5.13 -13.86
CA LEU A 70 -11.49 4.19 -14.96
C LEU A 70 -12.51 4.52 -16.07
N ALA A 71 -12.20 4.13 -17.31
CA ALA A 71 -13.04 4.40 -18.46
C ALA A 71 -14.43 3.74 -18.36
N HIS A 72 -14.56 2.63 -17.62
CA HIS A 72 -15.85 1.98 -17.41
C HIS A 72 -16.85 2.82 -16.60
N SER A 73 -16.34 3.79 -15.81
CA SER A 73 -17.17 4.72 -15.05
C SER A 73 -17.71 5.89 -15.88
N ALA A 74 -17.52 5.88 -17.20
CA ALA A 74 -18.01 6.92 -18.09
C ALA A 74 -19.55 6.95 -18.15
N VAL A 75 -20.09 8.15 -18.27
CA VAL A 75 -21.55 8.39 -18.40
C VAL A 75 -21.80 9.21 -19.67
N PRO A 76 -22.65 8.71 -20.61
CA PRO A 76 -23.20 7.35 -20.65
C PRO A 76 -22.09 6.30 -20.68
N ALA A 77 -22.37 5.08 -20.27
CA ALA A 77 -21.39 3.99 -20.27
C ALA A 77 -20.94 3.66 -21.70
N PHE A 78 -19.66 3.33 -21.84
CA PHE A 78 -19.19 2.75 -23.10
C PHE A 78 -19.66 1.30 -23.20
N LYS A 79 -20.10 0.91 -24.37
CA LYS A 79 -20.39 -0.48 -24.64
C LYS A 79 -19.08 -1.29 -24.66
N ASP A 80 -19.09 -2.44 -24.04
CA ASP A 80 -18.02 -3.44 -24.08
C ASP A 80 -16.63 -2.94 -23.58
N VAL A 81 -16.60 -1.91 -22.73
CA VAL A 81 -15.32 -1.41 -22.18
C VAL A 81 -14.66 -2.42 -21.25
N ASP A 82 -15.45 -3.24 -20.56
CA ASP A 82 -15.02 -4.28 -19.63
C ASP A 82 -14.93 -5.67 -20.26
N GLU A 83 -15.18 -5.81 -21.56
CA GLU A 83 -15.12 -7.08 -22.28
C GLU A 83 -13.70 -7.47 -22.72
N PHE A 84 -12.68 -6.85 -22.15
CA PHE A 84 -11.29 -7.30 -22.28
C PHE A 84 -11.06 -8.49 -21.37
N GLU A 85 -11.33 -9.69 -21.87
CA GLU A 85 -11.13 -10.90 -21.11
C GLU A 85 -9.64 -11.28 -21.09
N SER A 86 -9.10 -11.50 -19.90
CA SER A 86 -7.77 -12.08 -19.76
C SER A 86 -7.75 -13.50 -20.32
N ARG A 87 -6.57 -13.96 -20.78
CA ARG A 87 -6.41 -15.36 -21.20
C ARG A 87 -6.84 -16.33 -20.09
N GLN A 88 -6.61 -15.96 -18.84
CA GLN A 88 -6.95 -16.76 -17.68
C GLN A 88 -8.47 -16.91 -17.49
N LEU A 89 -9.24 -15.84 -17.66
CA LEU A 89 -10.70 -15.92 -17.62
C LEU A 89 -11.23 -16.83 -18.72
N ILE A 90 -10.67 -16.72 -19.93
CA ILE A 90 -11.04 -17.60 -21.05
C ILE A 90 -10.71 -19.06 -20.71
N GLN A 91 -9.53 -19.33 -20.13
CA GLN A 91 -9.14 -20.68 -19.68
C GLN A 91 -10.14 -21.24 -18.67
N ASN A 92 -10.56 -20.46 -17.69
CA ASN A 92 -11.55 -20.86 -16.70
C ASN A 92 -12.91 -21.19 -17.35
N ARG A 93 -13.35 -20.34 -18.27
CA ARG A 93 -14.61 -20.58 -19.00
C ARG A 93 -14.55 -21.86 -19.86
N VAL A 94 -13.42 -22.08 -20.53
CA VAL A 94 -13.23 -23.31 -21.31
C VAL A 94 -13.22 -24.54 -20.41
N ALA A 95 -12.51 -24.49 -19.30
CA ALA A 95 -12.44 -25.58 -18.31
C ALA A 95 -13.80 -25.93 -17.72
N ARG A 96 -14.71 -24.95 -17.63
CA ARG A 96 -16.11 -25.13 -17.14
C ARG A 96 -17.12 -25.40 -18.24
N GLY A 97 -16.69 -25.52 -19.49
CA GLY A 97 -17.59 -25.69 -20.63
C GLY A 97 -18.45 -24.47 -20.98
N LEU A 98 -18.09 -23.28 -20.46
CA LEU A 98 -18.77 -22.02 -20.70
C LEU A 98 -18.26 -21.29 -21.96
N ALA A 99 -17.16 -21.75 -22.53
CA ALA A 99 -16.61 -21.29 -23.80
C ALA A 99 -15.99 -22.45 -24.58
N PRO A 100 -15.93 -22.38 -25.92
CA PRO A 100 -15.28 -23.41 -26.73
C PRO A 100 -13.76 -23.31 -26.59
N ALA A 101 -13.05 -24.43 -26.75
CA ALA A 101 -11.57 -24.46 -26.69
C ALA A 101 -10.92 -23.52 -27.73
N SER A 102 -11.57 -23.25 -28.86
CA SER A 102 -11.13 -22.28 -29.87
C SER A 102 -11.05 -20.83 -29.34
N ALA A 103 -11.74 -20.51 -28.25
CA ALA A 103 -11.63 -19.19 -27.61
C ALA A 103 -10.21 -18.91 -27.05
N LEU A 104 -9.45 -19.95 -26.71
CA LEU A 104 -8.05 -19.82 -26.26
C LEU A 104 -7.06 -19.42 -27.37
N VAL A 105 -7.45 -19.60 -28.61
CA VAL A 105 -6.57 -19.32 -29.78
C VAL A 105 -6.72 -17.86 -30.24
N SER A 106 -7.88 -17.25 -29.97
CA SER A 106 -8.10 -15.86 -30.33
C SER A 106 -7.46 -14.93 -29.30
N SER A 107 -6.93 -13.86 -29.78
CA SER A 107 -6.37 -12.68 -29.10
C SER A 107 -7.04 -12.33 -27.77
N ALA A 108 -6.75 -13.12 -26.72
CA ALA A 108 -7.12 -12.78 -25.35
C ALA A 108 -6.60 -11.38 -25.00
N GLY A 109 -7.47 -10.51 -24.51
CA GLY A 109 -7.12 -9.12 -24.22
C GLY A 109 -7.31 -8.13 -25.38
N VAL A 110 -7.95 -8.53 -26.48
CA VAL A 110 -8.37 -7.61 -27.54
C VAL A 110 -9.85 -7.24 -27.38
N SER A 111 -10.14 -5.95 -27.48
CA SER A 111 -11.51 -5.45 -27.45
C SER A 111 -12.35 -6.06 -28.58
N ARG A 112 -13.59 -6.47 -28.28
CA ARG A 112 -14.58 -6.86 -29.28
C ARG A 112 -15.06 -5.65 -30.12
N GLN A 113 -14.89 -4.45 -29.59
CA GLN A 113 -15.07 -3.20 -30.31
C GLN A 113 -13.73 -2.80 -30.92
N GLU A 114 -13.71 -2.29 -32.13
CA GLU A 114 -12.52 -1.69 -32.74
C GLU A 114 -12.18 -0.39 -32.01
N ARG A 115 -11.48 -0.51 -30.88
CA ARG A 115 -11.12 0.58 -30.00
C ARG A 115 -9.69 0.38 -29.49
N ASN A 116 -8.79 1.31 -29.84
CA ASN A 116 -7.41 1.29 -29.39
C ASN A 116 -7.12 2.37 -28.33
N TRP A 117 -7.88 3.45 -28.36
CA TRP A 117 -7.57 4.63 -27.55
C TRP A 117 -8.81 5.23 -26.93
N PHE A 118 -8.65 5.70 -25.65
CA PHE A 118 -9.53 6.66 -25.02
C PHE A 118 -8.89 8.04 -25.05
N TRP A 119 -9.70 9.08 -25.25
CA TRP A 119 -9.30 10.46 -25.32
C TRP A 119 -10.05 11.23 -24.26
N TYR A 120 -9.30 11.70 -23.24
CA TYR A 120 -9.80 12.52 -22.16
C TYR A 120 -9.56 13.98 -22.48
N ARG A 121 -10.57 14.85 -22.32
CA ARG A 121 -10.47 16.29 -22.56
C ARG A 121 -10.92 17.07 -21.32
N ARG A 122 -10.10 18.07 -20.91
CA ARG A 122 -10.40 18.99 -19.84
C ARG A 122 -10.16 20.42 -20.28
N ARG A 123 -11.16 21.31 -20.06
CA ARG A 123 -10.99 22.76 -20.13
C ARG A 123 -10.83 23.30 -18.74
N PHE A 124 -9.93 24.26 -18.56
CA PHE A 124 -9.59 24.86 -17.28
C PHE A 124 -9.07 26.28 -17.48
N ASP A 125 -9.17 27.11 -16.45
CA ASP A 125 -8.70 28.48 -16.47
C ASP A 125 -7.36 28.61 -15.72
N VAL A 126 -6.44 29.32 -16.35
CA VAL A 126 -5.16 29.72 -15.75
C VAL A 126 -5.27 31.20 -15.34
N PRO A 127 -5.23 31.51 -14.04
CA PRO A 127 -5.42 32.87 -13.55
C PRO A 127 -4.28 33.80 -13.97
N ALA A 128 -3.05 33.29 -13.98
CA ALA A 128 -1.87 34.02 -14.45
C ALA A 128 -0.85 33.03 -15.01
N VAL A 129 -0.28 33.35 -16.16
CA VAL A 129 0.80 32.55 -16.75
C VAL A 129 2.09 32.83 -15.98
N ARG A 130 2.79 31.74 -15.61
CA ARG A 130 4.09 31.77 -14.97
C ARG A 130 5.17 31.30 -15.96
N SER A 131 6.43 31.61 -15.69
CA SER A 131 7.54 31.25 -16.58
C SER A 131 7.79 29.74 -16.67
N VAL A 132 7.36 28.97 -15.66
CA VAL A 132 7.45 27.53 -15.60
C VAL A 132 6.05 26.94 -15.37
N ALA A 133 5.67 25.96 -16.19
CA ALA A 133 4.43 25.21 -16.06
C ALA A 133 4.69 23.72 -16.27
N THR A 134 4.36 22.93 -15.28
CA THR A 134 4.56 21.46 -15.29
C THR A 134 3.22 20.77 -15.10
N LEU A 135 2.82 19.99 -16.11
CA LEU A 135 1.68 19.08 -16.04
C LEU A 135 2.16 17.75 -15.49
N ARG A 136 1.47 17.23 -14.48
CA ARG A 136 1.71 15.91 -13.92
C ARG A 136 0.43 15.06 -14.01
N ILE A 137 0.55 13.87 -14.56
CA ILE A 137 -0.46 12.81 -14.55
C ILE A 137 0.16 11.68 -13.75
N ASP A 138 -0.37 11.40 -12.55
CA ASP A 138 0.31 10.48 -11.63
C ASP A 138 0.32 9.04 -12.16
N LYS A 139 -0.81 8.52 -12.66
CA LYS A 139 -0.83 7.19 -13.29
C LYS A 139 -1.94 7.08 -14.33
N ALA A 140 -1.61 6.45 -15.45
CA ALA A 140 -2.57 6.19 -16.53
C ALA A 140 -2.27 4.86 -17.23
N GLN A 141 -3.20 3.92 -17.20
CA GLN A 141 -3.07 2.68 -17.97
C GLN A 141 -4.07 2.68 -19.14
N PHE A 142 -3.58 2.59 -20.40
CA PHE A 142 -2.22 2.12 -20.75
C PHE A 142 -1.43 3.25 -21.41
N GLY A 143 -0.55 3.89 -20.63
CA GLY A 143 0.27 5.02 -21.09
C GLY A 143 -0.51 6.30 -21.33
N ALA A 144 0.17 7.41 -21.52
CA ALA A 144 -0.42 8.71 -21.78
C ALA A 144 0.30 9.47 -22.88
N ALA A 145 -0.45 10.08 -23.82
CA ALA A 145 0.07 11.10 -24.72
C ALA A 145 -0.77 12.37 -24.55
N VAL A 146 -0.11 13.54 -24.52
CA VAL A 146 -0.72 14.80 -24.09
C VAL A 146 -0.69 15.85 -25.18
N TRP A 147 -1.80 16.57 -25.32
CA TRP A 147 -1.94 17.79 -26.13
C TRP A 147 -2.39 18.95 -25.24
N VAL A 148 -1.80 20.11 -25.45
CA VAL A 148 -2.17 21.37 -24.81
C VAL A 148 -2.55 22.37 -25.90
N ASN A 149 -3.76 22.94 -25.80
CA ASN A 149 -4.29 23.88 -26.78
C ASN A 149 -4.13 23.37 -28.24
N GLY A 150 -4.43 22.07 -28.47
CA GLY A 150 -4.37 21.40 -29.77
C GLY A 150 -2.97 20.99 -30.24
N ARG A 151 -1.90 21.23 -29.48
CA ARG A 151 -0.53 20.86 -29.85
C ARG A 151 -0.01 19.71 -28.97
N LYS A 152 0.49 18.63 -29.60
CA LYS A 152 1.12 17.52 -28.85
C LYS A 152 2.34 18.05 -28.10
N VAL A 153 2.43 17.70 -26.80
CA VAL A 153 3.54 18.10 -25.92
C VAL A 153 4.47 16.95 -25.58
N GLY A 154 3.98 15.72 -25.60
CA GLY A 154 4.79 14.54 -25.33
C GLY A 154 3.94 13.29 -25.10
N GLU A 155 4.63 12.23 -24.75
CA GLU A 155 4.02 10.96 -24.34
C GLU A 155 4.87 10.30 -23.24
N HIS A 156 4.22 9.53 -22.37
CA HIS A 156 4.81 8.71 -21.34
C HIS A 156 4.08 7.37 -21.35
N LEU A 157 4.80 6.30 -21.69
CA LEU A 157 4.19 4.99 -21.92
C LEU A 157 4.07 4.13 -20.67
N PRO A 158 4.96 4.23 -19.66
CA PRO A 158 4.78 3.53 -18.39
C PRO A 158 3.40 3.78 -17.76
N CYS A 159 2.79 2.71 -17.24
CA CYS A 159 1.40 2.76 -16.75
C CYS A 159 1.27 3.14 -15.28
N PHE A 160 2.34 2.92 -14.51
CA PHE A 160 2.31 2.88 -13.03
C PHE A 160 3.21 3.92 -12.40
N THR A 161 3.70 4.87 -13.18
CA THR A 161 4.59 5.96 -12.78
C THR A 161 4.09 7.30 -13.31
N ALA A 162 4.52 8.38 -12.67
CA ALA A 162 4.05 9.72 -13.03
C ALA A 162 4.60 10.20 -14.37
N ALA A 163 3.69 10.62 -15.24
CA ALA A 163 3.98 11.33 -16.48
C ALA A 163 4.15 12.83 -16.19
N ILE A 164 5.33 13.38 -16.39
CA ILE A 164 5.67 14.77 -16.11
C ILE A 164 6.03 15.49 -17.41
N PHE A 165 5.27 16.55 -17.75
CA PHE A 165 5.45 17.30 -18.97
C PHE A 165 5.77 18.77 -18.69
N ASP A 166 6.87 19.27 -19.25
CA ASP A 166 7.15 20.71 -19.31
C ASP A 166 6.26 21.37 -20.37
N ILE A 167 5.27 22.10 -19.93
CA ILE A 167 4.35 22.85 -20.81
C ILE A 167 4.53 24.37 -20.70
N SER A 168 5.71 24.80 -20.26
CA SER A 168 6.09 26.22 -20.18
C SER A 168 5.93 26.89 -21.54
N GLY A 169 5.32 28.06 -21.57
CA GLY A 169 5.04 28.81 -22.79
C GLY A 169 3.94 28.23 -23.70
N LYS A 170 3.24 27.15 -23.27
CA LYS A 170 2.12 26.56 -24.03
C LYS A 170 0.75 26.98 -23.49
N LEU A 171 0.71 27.56 -22.32
CA LEU A 171 -0.49 28.05 -21.67
C LEU A 171 -0.74 29.53 -22.01
N ARG A 172 -1.99 29.93 -21.94
CA ARG A 172 -2.45 31.32 -21.98
C ARG A 172 -3.24 31.66 -20.74
N GLN A 173 -3.32 32.93 -20.40
CA GLN A 173 -4.20 33.40 -19.34
C GLN A 173 -5.66 33.15 -19.73
N GLY A 174 -6.50 32.74 -18.77
CA GLY A 174 -7.87 32.32 -19.02
C GLY A 174 -7.95 30.89 -19.55
N SER A 175 -8.86 30.62 -20.45
CA SER A 175 -9.24 29.27 -20.86
C SER A 175 -8.17 28.54 -21.65
N ASN A 176 -7.85 27.32 -21.19
CA ASN A 176 -6.94 26.37 -21.82
C ASN A 176 -7.63 25.02 -21.95
N GLU A 177 -7.09 24.17 -22.84
CA GLU A 177 -7.56 22.81 -23.03
C GLU A 177 -6.40 21.83 -22.97
N ILE A 178 -6.58 20.75 -22.21
CA ILE A 178 -5.70 19.57 -22.23
C ILE A 178 -6.49 18.40 -22.78
N VAL A 179 -5.85 17.66 -23.67
CA VAL A 179 -6.32 16.37 -24.14
C VAL A 179 -5.26 15.31 -23.80
N VAL A 180 -5.70 14.20 -23.19
CA VAL A 180 -4.85 13.06 -22.85
C VAL A 180 -5.40 11.84 -23.56
N ARG A 181 -4.56 11.22 -24.39
CA ARG A 181 -4.86 9.92 -25.00
C ARG A 181 -4.29 8.82 -24.12
N VAL A 182 -5.12 7.86 -23.78
CA VAL A 182 -4.76 6.67 -22.97
C VAL A 182 -5.09 5.42 -23.78
N GLY A 183 -4.25 4.39 -23.71
CA GLY A 183 -4.53 3.11 -24.37
C GLY A 183 -5.79 2.45 -23.80
N ALA A 184 -6.58 1.85 -24.68
CA ALA A 184 -7.77 1.10 -24.28
C ALA A 184 -7.45 -0.35 -23.88
N HIS A 185 -6.28 -0.85 -24.21
CA HIS A 185 -5.80 -2.19 -23.91
C HIS A 185 -4.26 -2.27 -23.97
N PRO A 186 -3.62 -3.32 -23.34
CA PRO A 186 -2.17 -3.46 -23.32
C PRO A 186 -1.51 -3.57 -24.70
N GLY A 187 -2.23 -4.13 -25.68
CA GLY A 187 -1.70 -4.35 -27.03
C GLY A 187 -1.33 -3.09 -27.81
N VAL A 188 -1.67 -1.89 -27.31
CA VAL A 188 -1.25 -0.62 -27.94
C VAL A 188 0.12 -0.15 -27.44
N LEU A 189 0.65 -0.78 -26.41
CA LEU A 189 1.99 -0.49 -25.87
C LEU A 189 3.06 -1.27 -26.63
N PRO A 190 4.27 -0.71 -26.75
CA PRO A 190 5.43 -1.50 -27.15
C PRO A 190 5.66 -2.67 -26.19
N SER A 191 6.09 -3.81 -26.71
CA SER A 191 6.36 -5.02 -25.91
C SER A 191 7.48 -4.86 -24.87
N THR A 192 8.22 -3.75 -24.92
CA THR A 192 9.25 -3.39 -23.95
C THR A 192 8.71 -2.70 -22.71
N VAL A 193 7.48 -2.18 -22.75
CA VAL A 193 6.84 -1.43 -21.65
C VAL A 193 5.92 -2.38 -20.88
N SER A 194 6.03 -2.38 -19.56
CA SER A 194 5.15 -3.18 -18.69
C SER A 194 3.72 -2.63 -18.70
N ALA A 195 2.77 -3.48 -19.04
CA ALA A 195 1.34 -3.18 -18.95
C ALA A 195 0.73 -3.62 -17.61
N GLY A 196 1.57 -4.08 -16.67
CA GLY A 196 1.15 -4.81 -15.49
C GLY A 196 0.79 -6.26 -15.80
N THR A 197 1.18 -7.16 -14.91
CA THR A 197 0.91 -8.59 -15.09
C THR A 197 0.40 -9.22 -13.81
N ASP A 198 -0.75 -9.84 -13.95
CA ASP A 198 -1.40 -10.62 -12.92
C ASP A 198 -2.20 -11.74 -13.61
N PHE A 199 -1.81 -12.98 -13.38
CA PHE A 199 -2.43 -14.14 -14.04
C PHE A 199 -3.83 -14.47 -13.49
N GLU A 200 -4.21 -13.89 -12.36
CA GLU A 200 -5.55 -14.03 -11.78
C GLU A 200 -6.47 -12.86 -12.12
N LYS A 201 -5.94 -11.85 -12.82
CA LYS A 201 -6.74 -10.74 -13.31
C LYS A 201 -7.60 -11.17 -14.48
N ASN A 202 -8.88 -10.81 -14.45
CA ASN A 202 -9.86 -11.23 -15.45
C ASN A 202 -10.11 -10.18 -16.53
N ARG A 203 -9.91 -8.90 -16.23
CA ARG A 203 -10.24 -7.77 -17.11
C ARG A 203 -9.13 -6.73 -17.14
N TRP A 204 -9.11 -5.95 -18.20
CA TRP A 204 -8.28 -4.76 -18.28
C TRP A 204 -9.09 -3.54 -17.88
N THR A 205 -8.48 -2.65 -17.14
CA THR A 205 -9.16 -1.50 -16.55
C THR A 205 -8.48 -0.19 -16.99
N PRO A 206 -8.66 0.24 -18.27
CA PRO A 206 -8.04 1.44 -18.78
C PRO A 206 -8.58 2.70 -18.11
N GLY A 207 -7.73 3.72 -17.95
CA GLY A 207 -8.13 5.01 -17.42
C GLY A 207 -6.97 5.83 -16.84
N ILE A 208 -7.25 7.09 -16.53
CA ILE A 208 -6.38 7.94 -15.72
C ILE A 208 -6.79 7.67 -14.26
N TYR A 209 -6.13 6.67 -13.64
CA TYR A 209 -6.57 6.16 -12.35
C TYR A 209 -5.91 6.82 -11.15
N ASP A 210 -5.11 7.87 -11.39
CA ASP A 210 -4.56 8.71 -10.34
C ASP A 210 -4.69 10.20 -10.72
N SER A 211 -4.29 11.10 -9.82
CA SER A 211 -4.53 12.54 -9.96
C SER A 211 -3.83 13.19 -11.15
N VAL A 212 -4.44 14.28 -11.63
CA VAL A 212 -3.85 15.17 -12.62
C VAL A 212 -3.71 16.57 -12.03
N SER A 213 -2.51 17.13 -12.11
CA SER A 213 -2.21 18.45 -11.57
C SER A 213 -1.36 19.31 -12.50
N LEU A 214 -1.50 20.61 -12.35
CA LEU A 214 -0.73 21.63 -13.04
C LEU A 214 0.00 22.51 -12.01
N ALA A 215 1.32 22.44 -11.98
CA ALA A 215 2.15 23.30 -11.16
C ALA A 215 2.64 24.50 -11.99
N LEU A 216 2.44 25.71 -11.44
CA LEU A 216 2.86 26.98 -12.02
C LEU A 216 3.86 27.63 -11.06
N SER A 217 5.06 27.95 -11.53
CA SER A 217 6.11 28.63 -10.77
C SER A 217 6.92 29.55 -11.65
N ASP A 218 7.88 30.26 -11.06
CA ASP A 218 8.90 30.98 -11.80
C ASP A 218 10.25 30.29 -11.70
N ASN A 219 11.19 30.77 -12.50
CA ASN A 219 12.53 30.24 -12.58
C ASN A 219 13.43 30.77 -11.44
N PRO A 220 14.31 29.98 -10.84
CA PRO A 220 14.57 28.55 -11.07
C PRO A 220 13.53 27.66 -10.38
N ALA A 221 13.19 26.56 -11.03
CA ALA A 221 12.20 25.61 -10.53
C ALA A 221 12.81 24.47 -9.73
N ILE A 222 12.05 23.98 -8.75
CA ILE A 222 12.31 22.75 -8.01
C ILE A 222 11.67 21.61 -8.78
N ALA A 223 12.50 20.77 -9.41
CA ALA A 223 12.02 19.67 -10.23
C ALA A 223 11.68 18.43 -9.39
N GLU A 224 12.48 18.15 -8.33
CA GLU A 224 12.34 16.94 -7.52
C GLU A 224 12.90 17.18 -6.12
N LEU A 225 12.29 16.54 -5.13
CA LEU A 225 12.73 16.55 -3.74
C LEU A 225 12.74 15.12 -3.17
N GLN A 226 13.82 14.79 -2.47
CA GLN A 226 13.89 13.58 -1.64
C GLN A 226 14.30 13.96 -0.23
N VAL A 227 13.58 13.47 0.76
CA VAL A 227 13.85 13.66 2.18
C VAL A 227 14.10 12.32 2.83
N ALA A 228 15.30 12.11 3.34
CA ALA A 228 15.68 10.86 3.99
C ALA A 228 16.12 11.12 5.43
N PRO A 229 15.41 10.58 6.43
CA PRO A 229 15.88 10.57 7.82
C PRO A 229 17.19 9.82 7.96
N SER A 230 18.08 10.33 8.83
CA SER A 230 19.31 9.61 9.19
C SER A 230 19.00 8.39 10.04
N ARG A 231 19.86 7.37 10.02
CA ARG A 231 19.68 6.15 10.83
C ARG A 231 19.62 6.45 12.34
N ASP A 232 20.30 7.50 12.81
CA ASP A 232 20.24 7.94 14.21
C ASP A 232 19.00 8.80 14.53
N LEU A 233 18.16 9.08 13.54
CA LEU A 233 16.89 9.83 13.63
C LEU A 233 17.05 11.26 14.19
N LYS A 234 18.25 11.88 14.05
CA LYS A 234 18.55 13.22 14.54
C LYS A 234 18.66 14.27 13.45
N SER A 235 18.60 13.86 12.21
CA SER A 235 18.71 14.74 11.04
C SER A 235 18.01 14.15 9.84
N ILE A 236 17.80 14.98 8.82
CA ILE A 236 17.39 14.57 7.49
C ILE A 236 18.46 14.96 6.48
N THR A 237 18.60 14.14 5.44
CA THR A 237 19.30 14.49 4.21
C THR A 237 18.24 14.90 3.19
N VAL A 238 18.39 16.09 2.62
CA VAL A 238 17.49 16.60 1.58
C VAL A 238 18.25 16.69 0.28
N GLN A 239 17.79 15.97 -0.73
CA GLN A 239 18.29 16.08 -2.09
C GLN A 239 17.27 16.88 -2.91
N THR A 240 17.73 17.98 -3.51
CA THR A 240 16.92 18.90 -4.29
C THR A 240 17.43 18.97 -5.71
N LYS A 241 16.60 18.57 -6.67
CA LYS A 241 16.86 18.71 -8.09
C LYS A 241 16.29 20.03 -8.59
N LEU A 242 17.16 20.90 -9.09
CA LEU A 242 16.87 22.26 -9.51
C LEU A 242 17.01 22.37 -11.02
N ARG A 243 16.17 23.19 -11.64
CA ARG A 243 16.21 23.42 -13.08
C ARG A 243 16.08 24.90 -13.44
N ASN A 244 17.02 25.39 -14.25
CA ASN A 244 16.93 26.69 -14.89
C ASN A 244 16.24 26.56 -16.26
N HIS A 245 15.00 27.01 -16.37
CA HIS A 245 14.23 26.99 -17.62
C HIS A 245 14.57 28.14 -18.57
N SER A 246 15.41 29.12 -18.15
CA SER A 246 15.78 30.28 -18.98
C SER A 246 17.00 30.02 -19.86
N ALA A 247 17.16 30.85 -20.88
CA ALA A 247 18.35 30.87 -21.73
C ALA A 247 19.51 31.70 -21.11
N GLN A 248 19.34 32.21 -19.88
CA GLN A 248 20.32 33.00 -19.16
C GLN A 248 20.70 32.32 -17.83
N PRO A 249 21.91 32.49 -17.33
CA PRO A 249 22.27 32.04 -15.99
C PRO A 249 21.42 32.74 -14.93
N VAL A 250 21.11 32.03 -13.83
CA VAL A 250 20.36 32.57 -12.68
C VAL A 250 21.10 32.31 -11.38
N ALA A 251 21.20 33.34 -10.53
CA ALA A 251 21.74 33.22 -9.17
C ALA A 251 20.60 33.39 -8.15
N PHE A 252 20.60 32.58 -7.10
CA PHE A 252 19.54 32.55 -6.09
C PHE A 252 20.02 31.90 -4.80
N ALA A 253 19.21 32.06 -3.75
CA ALA A 253 19.42 31.36 -2.48
C ALA A 253 18.40 30.18 -2.41
N LEU A 254 18.90 28.98 -2.19
CA LEU A 254 18.05 27.83 -1.82
C LEU A 254 17.79 27.87 -0.32
N THR A 255 16.55 27.92 0.09
CA THR A 255 16.10 27.94 1.49
C THR A 255 15.35 26.65 1.81
N GLN A 256 15.55 26.13 3.04
CA GLN A 256 14.84 24.92 3.51
C GLN A 256 14.46 25.08 4.97
N ALA A 257 13.16 24.92 5.26
CA ALA A 257 12.59 24.95 6.60
C ALA A 257 11.70 23.73 6.85
N VAL A 258 11.79 23.15 8.03
CA VAL A 258 10.98 22.01 8.47
C VAL A 258 9.94 22.50 9.46
N HIS A 259 8.68 22.14 9.22
CA HIS A 259 7.55 22.42 10.07
C HIS A 259 6.93 21.10 10.57
N GLY A 260 6.27 21.12 11.74
CA GLY A 260 5.35 20.04 12.08
C GLY A 260 4.21 20.01 11.07
N TRP A 261 3.73 18.82 10.71
CA TRP A 261 2.60 18.70 9.78
C TRP A 261 1.37 19.45 10.29
N LYS A 262 0.77 20.30 9.45
CA LYS A 262 -0.34 21.20 9.79
C LYS A 262 0.01 22.22 10.89
N SER A 263 1.29 22.61 11.02
CA SER A 263 1.78 23.60 11.98
C SER A 263 2.59 24.68 11.26
N GLU A 264 2.42 25.92 11.68
CA GLU A 264 3.23 27.06 11.20
C GLU A 264 4.60 27.17 11.92
N THR A 265 4.79 26.40 12.99
CA THR A 265 6.01 26.47 13.80
C THR A 265 7.19 25.80 13.08
N VAL A 266 8.26 26.55 12.87
CA VAL A 266 9.52 26.01 12.33
C VAL A 266 10.19 25.14 13.38
N ALA A 267 10.36 23.86 13.07
CA ALA A 267 11.05 22.88 13.92
C ALA A 267 12.56 22.87 13.68
N ALA A 268 12.98 23.12 12.44
CA ALA A 268 14.39 23.18 12.04
C ALA A 268 14.53 23.90 10.69
N SER A 269 15.74 24.39 10.38
CA SER A 269 16.05 24.94 9.07
C SER A 269 17.52 24.74 8.72
N ALA A 270 17.84 24.78 7.42
CA ALA A 270 19.21 24.86 6.94
C ALA A 270 19.62 26.30 6.70
N PRO A 271 20.92 26.67 6.83
CA PRO A 271 21.43 27.94 6.31
C PRO A 271 21.15 28.02 4.80
N PRO A 272 20.72 29.22 4.30
CA PRO A 272 20.49 29.42 2.87
C PRO A 272 21.75 29.11 2.04
N MET A 273 21.60 28.30 0.99
CA MET A 273 22.69 27.94 0.08
C MET A 273 22.67 28.85 -1.14
N GLN A 274 23.76 29.66 -1.34
CA GLN A 274 23.89 30.49 -2.53
C GLN A 274 24.26 29.64 -3.73
N LEU A 275 23.48 29.69 -4.79
CA LEU A 275 23.62 28.87 -5.99
C LEU A 275 23.58 29.73 -7.26
N ARG A 276 24.22 29.24 -8.29
CA ARG A 276 24.12 29.77 -9.64
C ARG A 276 23.96 28.61 -10.61
N LEU A 277 22.91 28.62 -11.40
CA LEU A 277 22.68 27.68 -12.49
C LEU A 277 22.99 28.35 -13.83
N ALA A 278 23.71 27.67 -14.72
CA ALA A 278 23.89 28.10 -16.11
C ALA A 278 22.54 28.09 -16.86
N ALA A 279 22.54 28.60 -18.09
CA ALA A 279 21.36 28.54 -18.96
C ALA A 279 20.95 27.06 -19.18
N ARG A 280 19.67 26.75 -18.99
CA ARG A 280 19.10 25.40 -19.19
C ARG A 280 19.70 24.31 -18.29
N GLU A 281 20.50 24.68 -17.29
CA GLU A 281 21.14 23.71 -16.38
C GLU A 281 20.11 23.05 -15.46
N GLU A 282 20.33 21.75 -15.26
CA GLU A 282 19.70 20.95 -14.23
C GLU A 282 20.81 20.51 -13.24
N ARG A 283 20.59 20.67 -11.95
CA ARG A 283 21.56 20.33 -10.90
C ARG A 283 20.85 19.76 -9.69
N THR A 284 21.42 18.69 -9.16
CA THR A 284 21.03 18.15 -7.85
C THR A 284 22.01 18.66 -6.79
N VAL A 285 21.45 19.17 -5.69
CA VAL A 285 22.20 19.60 -4.51
C VAL A 285 21.70 18.85 -3.28
N THR A 286 22.59 18.67 -2.29
CA THR A 286 22.27 17.95 -1.07
C THR A 286 22.56 18.82 0.13
N GLN A 287 21.61 18.90 1.08
CA GLN A 287 21.77 19.54 2.38
C GLN A 287 21.40 18.58 3.50
N LYS A 288 22.03 18.73 4.65
CA LYS A 288 21.67 18.02 5.89
C LYS A 288 21.06 19.00 6.87
N ILE A 289 19.91 18.63 7.45
CA ILE A 289 19.18 19.46 8.43
C ILE A 289 19.08 18.68 9.74
N ALA A 290 19.64 19.24 10.82
CA ALA A 290 19.55 18.65 12.14
C ALA A 290 18.15 18.87 12.75
N ILE A 291 17.55 17.81 13.28
CA ILE A 291 16.27 17.82 14.00
C ILE A 291 16.43 16.98 15.28
N PRO A 292 17.21 17.43 16.26
CA PRO A 292 17.64 16.60 17.40
C PRO A 292 16.49 16.18 18.33
N ALA A 293 15.38 16.91 18.31
CA ALA A 293 14.18 16.65 19.11
C ALA A 293 12.99 16.19 18.24
N ALA A 294 13.26 15.49 17.13
CA ALA A 294 12.21 15.02 16.26
C ALA A 294 11.26 14.04 16.95
N LYS A 295 9.97 14.24 16.74
CA LYS A 295 8.96 13.23 17.06
C LYS A 295 9.01 12.16 15.98
N LEU A 296 9.21 10.91 16.38
CA LEU A 296 9.33 9.81 15.45
C LEU A 296 7.95 9.42 14.86
N TRP A 297 7.98 8.98 13.63
CA TRP A 297 6.81 8.36 13.01
C TRP A 297 6.80 6.88 13.34
N THR A 298 5.68 6.38 13.87
CA THR A 298 5.39 4.96 14.11
C THR A 298 3.93 4.67 13.80
N PRO A 299 3.51 3.41 13.63
CA PRO A 299 2.10 3.06 13.50
C PRO A 299 1.22 3.57 14.64
N GLU A 300 1.74 3.58 15.86
CA GLU A 300 1.01 4.03 17.05
C GLU A 300 1.00 5.57 17.19
N GLN A 301 2.01 6.25 16.61
CA GLN A 301 2.18 7.70 16.63
C GLN A 301 2.70 8.20 15.29
N PRO A 302 1.84 8.38 14.29
CA PRO A 302 2.25 8.76 12.93
C PRO A 302 2.56 10.27 12.81
N ASN A 303 3.61 10.71 13.52
CA ASN A 303 4.06 12.10 13.49
C ASN A 303 4.66 12.46 12.15
N LEU A 304 4.12 13.46 11.50
CA LEU A 304 4.53 13.95 10.18
C LEU A 304 5.12 15.34 10.25
N TYR A 305 5.98 15.64 9.28
CA TYR A 305 6.59 16.95 9.06
C TYR A 305 6.37 17.41 7.62
N LEU A 306 6.50 18.70 7.40
CA LEU A 306 6.53 19.36 6.10
C LEU A 306 7.90 20.04 5.93
N LEU A 307 8.64 19.67 4.90
CA LEU A 307 9.79 20.42 4.42
C LEU A 307 9.30 21.43 3.40
N GLU A 308 9.48 22.72 3.67
CA GLU A 308 9.33 23.79 2.69
C GLU A 308 10.69 24.11 2.07
N THR A 309 10.78 24.05 0.74
CA THR A 309 11.97 24.36 -0.03
C THR A 309 11.69 25.51 -0.98
N GLY A 310 12.49 26.57 -0.96
CA GLY A 310 12.30 27.77 -1.77
C GLY A 310 13.52 28.18 -2.57
N THR A 311 13.32 28.71 -3.80
CA THR A 311 14.37 29.24 -4.68
C THR A 311 14.21 30.74 -4.97
N GLY A 312 13.17 31.37 -4.40
CA GLY A 312 12.76 32.74 -4.78
C GLY A 312 11.82 32.78 -6.00
N GLY A 313 11.99 31.89 -6.96
CA GLY A 313 11.07 31.70 -8.09
C GLY A 313 10.02 30.61 -7.87
N ASP A 314 10.31 29.69 -6.98
CA ASP A 314 9.50 28.52 -6.70
C ASP A 314 9.53 28.15 -5.22
N THR A 315 8.43 27.57 -4.71
CA THR A 315 8.37 27.04 -3.35
C THR A 315 7.59 25.71 -3.36
N ALA A 316 8.24 24.64 -2.91
CA ALA A 316 7.64 23.31 -2.86
C ALA A 316 7.60 22.78 -1.43
N GLY A 317 6.46 22.22 -1.03
CA GLY A 317 6.28 21.51 0.23
C GLY A 317 6.39 19.99 0.02
N THR A 318 7.16 19.31 0.87
CA THR A 318 7.30 17.85 0.87
C THR A 318 7.02 17.29 2.24
N ARG A 319 6.00 16.42 2.34
CA ARG A 319 5.66 15.73 3.58
C ARG A 319 6.61 14.55 3.82
N PHE A 320 7.00 14.31 5.06
CA PHE A 320 7.83 13.18 5.46
C PHE A 320 7.58 12.81 6.94
N GLY A 321 8.10 11.65 7.35
CA GLY A 321 8.13 11.22 8.75
C GLY A 321 9.54 10.88 9.19
N MET A 322 9.89 11.18 10.44
CA MET A 322 11.16 10.77 11.02
C MET A 322 11.08 9.29 11.39
N ARG A 323 11.48 8.43 10.46
CA ARG A 323 11.38 6.97 10.57
C ARG A 323 12.61 6.29 9.94
N GLU A 324 13.12 5.27 10.59
CA GLU A 324 14.09 4.29 10.10
C GLU A 324 13.44 2.90 10.15
N PHE A 325 13.61 2.09 9.12
CA PHE A 325 13.09 0.73 9.04
C PHE A 325 14.08 -0.18 8.30
N HIS A 326 14.41 -1.30 8.90
CA HIS A 326 15.26 -2.33 8.31
C HIS A 326 14.92 -3.72 8.85
N PHE A 327 15.44 -4.75 8.22
CA PHE A 327 15.52 -6.08 8.79
C PHE A 327 16.95 -6.33 9.28
N GLU A 328 17.09 -7.20 10.28
CA GLU A 328 18.39 -7.60 10.80
C GLU A 328 18.55 -9.11 10.61
N THR A 329 19.55 -9.49 9.82
CA THR A 329 19.86 -10.91 9.52
C THR A 329 20.19 -11.71 10.76
N ALA A 330 20.92 -11.10 11.72
CA ALA A 330 21.35 -11.78 12.95
C ALA A 330 20.16 -12.21 13.83
N THR A 331 19.12 -11.37 13.94
CA THR A 331 17.93 -11.63 14.75
C THR A 331 16.75 -12.17 13.93
N LYS A 332 16.82 -12.04 12.59
CA LYS A 332 15.73 -12.36 11.65
C LYS A 332 14.44 -11.61 11.94
N ARG A 333 14.56 -10.35 12.37
CA ARG A 333 13.43 -9.50 12.76
C ARG A 333 13.41 -8.20 11.98
N ALA A 334 12.23 -7.60 11.88
CA ALA A 334 12.07 -6.22 11.48
C ALA A 334 12.40 -5.27 12.65
N TYR A 335 12.96 -4.13 12.33
CA TYR A 335 13.27 -3.05 13.25
C TYR A 335 12.62 -1.75 12.77
N LEU A 336 11.97 -1.07 13.68
CA LEU A 336 11.40 0.25 13.46
C LEU A 336 12.03 1.23 14.47
N ASN A 337 12.68 2.26 13.97
CA ASN A 337 13.35 3.26 14.80
C ASN A 337 14.33 2.65 15.82
N GLY A 338 15.10 1.66 15.37
CA GLY A 338 16.09 0.95 16.15
C GLY A 338 15.54 -0.04 17.19
N ARG A 339 14.25 -0.37 17.16
CA ARG A 339 13.60 -1.34 18.06
C ARG A 339 12.96 -2.47 17.27
N PRO A 340 13.06 -3.74 17.74
CA PRO A 340 12.35 -4.84 17.10
C PRO A 340 10.86 -4.53 16.98
N TYR A 341 10.29 -4.82 15.81
CA TYR A 341 8.88 -4.57 15.51
C TYR A 341 8.26 -5.78 14.81
N PHE A 342 7.02 -6.13 15.15
CA PHE A 342 6.32 -7.23 14.52
C PHE A 342 5.21 -6.74 13.60
N MET A 343 5.33 -7.01 12.30
CA MET A 343 4.36 -6.60 11.29
C MET A 343 3.19 -7.58 11.27
N ARG A 344 1.97 -7.04 11.33
CA ARG A 344 0.72 -7.80 11.31
C ARG A 344 -0.24 -7.14 10.35
N GLY A 345 -0.87 -7.92 9.49
CA GLY A 345 -1.82 -7.31 8.57
C GLY A 345 -2.28 -8.22 7.46
N SER A 346 -2.46 -7.62 6.30
CA SER A 346 -3.05 -8.31 5.16
C SER A 346 -2.53 -7.75 3.83
N ASN A 347 -3.04 -8.29 2.73
CA ASN A 347 -2.79 -7.83 1.37
C ASN A 347 -3.97 -7.02 0.85
N ILE A 348 -3.69 -6.07 -0.03
CA ILE A 348 -4.67 -5.32 -0.81
C ILE A 348 -4.32 -5.46 -2.29
N THR A 349 -5.19 -6.12 -3.06
CA THR A 349 -5.03 -6.30 -4.50
C THR A 349 -5.92 -5.32 -5.25
N LEU A 350 -5.55 -4.04 -5.19
CA LEU A 350 -6.40 -2.95 -5.71
C LEU A 350 -6.70 -3.10 -7.20
N HIS A 351 -5.73 -3.54 -8.00
CA HIS A 351 -5.94 -3.71 -9.44
C HIS A 351 -6.90 -4.86 -9.78
N ARG A 352 -7.03 -5.88 -8.91
CA ARG A 352 -8.10 -6.87 -9.01
C ARG A 352 -9.44 -6.29 -8.54
N PHE A 353 -9.44 -5.44 -7.50
CA PHE A 353 -10.66 -4.75 -7.06
C PHE A 353 -11.22 -3.80 -8.12
N PHE A 354 -10.38 -3.22 -9.00
CA PHE A 354 -10.85 -2.43 -10.14
C PHE A 354 -11.79 -3.20 -11.08
N GLU A 355 -11.74 -4.53 -11.08
CA GLU A 355 -12.61 -5.41 -11.87
C GLU A 355 -13.95 -5.71 -11.19
N ASP A 356 -14.05 -5.43 -9.90
CA ASP A 356 -15.25 -5.71 -9.11
C ASP A 356 -16.43 -4.84 -9.59
N PRO A 357 -17.61 -5.43 -9.85
CA PRO A 357 -18.79 -4.65 -10.23
C PRO A 357 -19.18 -3.57 -9.22
N LYS A 358 -18.76 -3.73 -7.96
CA LYS A 358 -18.99 -2.80 -6.86
C LYS A 358 -17.90 -1.75 -6.70
N SER A 359 -16.78 -1.86 -7.42
CA SER A 359 -15.65 -0.93 -7.29
C SER A 359 -16.03 0.52 -7.61
N GLY A 360 -16.71 0.74 -8.75
CA GLY A 360 -17.23 2.04 -9.15
C GLY A 360 -16.23 3.18 -8.95
N VAL A 361 -16.55 4.09 -8.04
CA VAL A 361 -15.69 5.21 -7.63
C VAL A 361 -15.05 5.00 -6.24
N LEU A 362 -15.31 3.89 -5.58
CA LEU A 362 -14.86 3.62 -4.21
C LEU A 362 -13.35 3.82 -3.98
N PRO A 363 -12.46 3.35 -4.89
CA PRO A 363 -11.02 3.52 -4.72
C PRO A 363 -10.55 4.98 -4.63
N TRP A 364 -11.41 5.92 -5.03
CA TRP A 364 -11.15 7.37 -5.03
C TRP A 364 -12.05 8.14 -4.06
N ASP A 365 -12.98 7.48 -3.38
CA ASP A 365 -13.76 8.07 -2.29
C ASP A 365 -12.90 8.12 -1.01
N GLU A 366 -12.48 9.32 -0.61
CA GLU A 366 -11.59 9.49 0.54
C GLU A 366 -12.19 8.94 1.84
N LYS A 367 -13.51 9.00 2.03
CA LYS A 367 -14.15 8.47 3.24
C LYS A 367 -14.08 6.94 3.28
N TRP A 368 -14.34 6.32 2.13
CA TRP A 368 -14.25 4.88 1.99
C TRP A 368 -12.79 4.39 2.20
N VAL A 369 -11.82 5.05 1.55
CA VAL A 369 -10.40 4.71 1.69
C VAL A 369 -9.91 4.93 3.13
N ARG A 370 -10.34 6.00 3.81
CA ARG A 370 -10.00 6.22 5.22
C ARG A 370 -10.58 5.14 6.13
N LYS A 371 -11.82 4.72 5.94
CA LYS A 371 -12.40 3.59 6.68
C LYS A 371 -11.64 2.31 6.42
N LEU A 372 -11.29 2.04 5.16
CA LEU A 372 -10.50 0.87 4.74
C LEU A 372 -9.11 0.84 5.38
N LEU A 373 -8.39 1.97 5.42
CA LEU A 373 -6.98 2.02 5.84
C LEU A 373 -6.78 2.49 7.29
N ILE A 374 -7.82 2.99 7.97
CA ILE A 374 -7.71 3.50 9.35
C ILE A 374 -8.59 2.73 10.31
N ASP A 375 -9.91 2.72 10.07
CA ASP A 375 -10.85 2.25 11.09
C ASP A 375 -10.80 0.72 11.24
N ILE A 376 -10.90 0.00 10.13
CA ILE A 376 -10.87 -1.46 10.13
C ILE A 376 -9.50 -2.01 10.57
N PRO A 377 -8.34 -1.52 10.07
CA PRO A 377 -7.05 -1.99 10.56
C PRO A 377 -6.84 -1.81 12.06
N LYS A 378 -7.31 -0.71 12.64
CA LYS A 378 -7.27 -0.51 14.09
C LYS A 378 -8.08 -1.57 14.85
N GLU A 379 -9.27 -1.88 14.37
CA GLU A 379 -10.13 -2.91 14.95
C GLU A 379 -9.52 -4.30 14.83
N MET A 380 -8.91 -4.60 13.67
CA MET A 380 -8.28 -5.88 13.37
C MET A 380 -6.86 -6.02 13.93
N HIS A 381 -6.35 -4.98 14.57
CA HIS A 381 -4.97 -4.90 15.08
C HIS A 381 -3.88 -5.03 14.01
N TRP A 382 -4.18 -4.59 12.78
CA TRP A 382 -3.23 -4.56 11.67
C TRP A 382 -2.43 -3.26 11.69
N ASN A 383 -1.13 -3.38 11.45
CA ASN A 383 -0.20 -2.27 11.35
C ASN A 383 0.55 -2.24 10.01
N SER A 384 0.27 -3.20 9.14
CA SER A 384 1.01 -3.38 7.89
C SER A 384 0.11 -3.91 6.77
N PHE A 385 0.41 -3.47 5.53
CA PHE A 385 -0.19 -4.04 4.33
C PHE A 385 0.85 -4.26 3.23
N ARG A 386 0.66 -5.31 2.43
CA ARG A 386 1.26 -5.42 1.11
C ARG A 386 0.27 -4.89 0.08
N PHE A 387 0.65 -3.85 -0.66
CA PHE A 387 -0.09 -3.39 -1.85
C PHE A 387 0.34 -4.25 -3.03
N CYS A 388 -0.34 -5.33 -3.23
CA CYS A 388 -0.06 -6.45 -4.11
C CYS A 388 -1.16 -6.50 -5.18
N ILE A 389 -0.98 -6.81 -6.30
CA ILE A 389 0.03 -6.64 -7.32
C ILE A 389 -0.27 -5.30 -8.00
N GLY A 390 0.66 -4.36 -7.92
CA GLY A 390 0.55 -3.07 -8.59
C GLY A 390 0.29 -1.86 -7.68
N PRO A 391 0.85 -0.70 -8.04
CA PRO A 391 0.83 0.51 -7.22
C PRO A 391 -0.57 1.11 -7.06
N ALA A 392 -0.91 1.47 -5.84
CA ALA A 392 -2.12 2.23 -5.51
C ALA A 392 -2.01 3.70 -5.95
N PRO A 393 -3.13 4.44 -6.03
CA PRO A 393 -3.12 5.90 -6.19
C PRO A 393 -2.36 6.60 -5.08
N GLY A 394 -1.71 7.74 -5.39
CA GLY A 394 -0.89 8.50 -4.44
C GLY A 394 -1.64 8.87 -3.15
N LYS A 395 -2.94 9.15 -3.23
CA LYS A 395 -3.78 9.46 -2.06
C LYS A 395 -3.85 8.33 -1.03
N TRP A 396 -3.71 7.07 -1.45
CA TRP A 396 -3.69 5.92 -0.53
C TRP A 396 -2.44 5.93 0.36
N PHE A 397 -1.29 6.29 -0.21
CA PHE A 397 -0.05 6.46 0.56
C PHE A 397 -0.13 7.66 1.50
N ASP A 398 -0.76 8.77 1.07
CA ASP A 398 -1.04 9.90 1.93
C ASP A 398 -1.84 9.50 3.17
N ILE A 399 -2.88 8.70 2.98
CA ILE A 399 -3.73 8.20 4.08
C ILE A 399 -2.96 7.19 4.92
N ALA A 400 -2.16 6.30 4.32
CA ALA A 400 -1.32 5.34 5.04
C ALA A 400 -0.28 6.04 5.93
N ASP A 401 0.32 7.15 5.46
CA ASP A 401 1.23 7.98 6.27
C ASP A 401 0.53 8.55 7.52
N GLU A 402 -0.71 9.04 7.35
CA GLU A 402 -1.52 9.60 8.44
C GLU A 402 -2.07 8.52 9.38
N ALA A 403 -2.33 7.32 8.85
CA ALA A 403 -2.83 6.17 9.59
C ALA A 403 -1.75 5.48 10.44
N GLY A 404 -0.48 5.60 10.03
CA GLY A 404 0.61 4.84 10.64
C GLY A 404 0.69 3.41 10.13
N LEU A 405 0.53 3.18 8.83
CA LEU A 405 0.66 1.85 8.24
C LEU A 405 2.04 1.63 7.62
N LEU A 406 2.62 0.45 7.85
CA LEU A 406 3.82 0.00 7.15
C LEU A 406 3.41 -0.69 5.85
N ILE A 407 3.80 -0.12 4.72
CA ILE A 407 3.43 -0.62 3.40
C ILE A 407 4.63 -1.32 2.75
N GLN A 408 4.42 -2.58 2.39
CA GLN A 408 5.21 -3.27 1.38
C GLN A 408 4.63 -2.87 0.04
N ASN A 409 5.37 -2.05 -0.71
CA ASN A 409 4.90 -1.46 -1.96
C ASN A 409 5.41 -2.28 -3.13
N GLU A 410 4.51 -3.01 -3.79
CA GLU A 410 4.86 -3.94 -4.87
C GLU A 410 4.68 -3.31 -6.24
N TYR A 411 5.65 -3.55 -7.12
CA TYR A 411 5.52 -3.19 -8.53
C TYR A 411 4.66 -4.20 -9.27
N PHE A 412 3.96 -3.77 -10.33
CA PHE A 412 2.95 -4.58 -11.02
C PHE A 412 3.57 -5.62 -11.95
N VAL A 413 4.30 -6.59 -11.41
CA VAL A 413 4.97 -7.65 -12.16
C VAL A 413 4.78 -9.02 -11.51
N TRP A 414 4.21 -9.93 -12.29
CA TRP A 414 4.24 -11.37 -12.06
C TRP A 414 4.64 -12.03 -13.39
N THR A 415 5.90 -12.46 -13.54
CA THR A 415 6.40 -12.93 -14.85
C THR A 415 5.89 -14.30 -15.25
N GLY A 416 5.35 -15.08 -14.31
CA GLY A 416 4.96 -16.47 -14.53
C GLY A 416 6.13 -17.45 -14.65
N LYS A 417 7.37 -16.98 -14.58
CA LYS A 417 8.55 -17.84 -14.66
C LYS A 417 8.63 -18.72 -13.40
N GLY A 418 8.71 -20.00 -13.62
CA GLY A 418 8.65 -21.02 -12.57
C GLY A 418 7.27 -21.63 -12.37
N TRP A 419 6.19 -20.98 -12.78
CA TRP A 419 4.80 -21.42 -12.59
C TRP A 419 4.05 -21.69 -13.88
N HIS A 420 4.32 -20.94 -14.95
CA HIS A 420 3.63 -21.00 -16.22
C HIS A 420 4.55 -21.49 -17.32
N GLY A 421 3.99 -22.15 -18.35
CA GLY A 421 4.73 -22.54 -19.54
C GLY A 421 5.36 -21.32 -20.25
N ALA A 422 6.39 -21.56 -21.06
CA ALA A 422 7.15 -20.47 -21.71
C ALA A 422 6.28 -19.53 -22.58
N GLU A 423 5.18 -20.06 -23.13
CA GLU A 423 4.21 -19.30 -23.93
C GLU A 423 3.34 -18.32 -23.12
N ASN A 424 3.25 -18.56 -21.82
CA ASN A 424 2.46 -17.74 -20.88
C ASN A 424 3.33 -16.81 -20.03
N GLN A 425 4.67 -16.89 -20.14
CA GLN A 425 5.56 -16.01 -19.40
C GLN A 425 5.57 -14.60 -19.99
N VAL A 426 5.55 -13.61 -19.10
CA VAL A 426 5.69 -12.22 -19.49
C VAL A 426 7.11 -11.92 -19.92
N ARG A 427 7.23 -11.18 -21.03
CA ARG A 427 8.50 -10.67 -21.53
C ARG A 427 8.54 -9.16 -21.32
N PHE A 428 9.70 -8.65 -20.93
CA PHE A 428 9.93 -7.21 -20.74
C PHE A 428 11.40 -6.87 -21.04
N ASP A 429 11.67 -5.59 -21.26
CA ASP A 429 13.01 -5.06 -21.40
C ASP A 429 13.56 -4.62 -20.03
N ALA A 430 14.68 -5.19 -19.61
CA ALA A 430 15.27 -4.90 -18.30
C ALA A 430 15.70 -3.42 -18.17
N GLY A 431 16.17 -2.79 -19.25
CA GLY A 431 16.53 -1.36 -19.24
C GLY A 431 15.31 -0.47 -19.09
N GLN A 432 14.19 -0.82 -19.71
CA GLN A 432 12.92 -0.12 -19.50
C GLN A 432 12.42 -0.29 -18.08
N MET A 433 12.47 -1.51 -17.54
CA MET A 433 12.07 -1.78 -16.15
C MET A 433 12.92 -0.99 -15.14
N ILE A 434 14.24 -0.88 -15.34
CA ILE A 434 15.10 -0.04 -14.50
C ILE A 434 14.63 1.42 -14.48
N ARG A 435 14.22 1.96 -15.63
CA ARG A 435 13.67 3.33 -15.70
C ARG A 435 12.35 3.44 -14.93
N GLU A 436 11.44 2.50 -15.14
CA GLU A 436 10.13 2.48 -14.48
C GLU A 436 10.25 2.30 -12.96
N TYR A 437 11.13 1.43 -12.49
CA TYR A 437 11.40 1.27 -11.05
C TYR A 437 11.99 2.55 -10.43
N GLY A 438 12.90 3.22 -11.15
CA GLY A 438 13.43 4.51 -10.72
C GLY A 438 12.35 5.60 -10.62
N GLU A 439 11.39 5.63 -11.54
CA GLU A 439 10.25 6.55 -11.50
C GLU A 439 9.29 6.20 -10.35
N TRP A 440 8.91 4.93 -10.21
CA TRP A 440 8.06 4.44 -9.14
C TRP A 440 8.65 4.72 -7.74
N MET A 441 9.96 4.58 -7.57
CA MET A 441 10.64 4.96 -6.32
C MET A 441 10.53 6.47 -6.09
N ARG A 442 10.74 7.32 -7.12
CA ARG A 442 10.62 8.79 -7.01
C ARG A 442 9.21 9.22 -6.59
N ASP A 443 8.19 8.54 -7.11
CA ASP A 443 6.81 8.83 -6.75
C ASP A 443 6.51 8.53 -5.27
N ASN A 444 7.27 7.61 -4.63
CA ASN A 444 6.91 7.06 -3.33
C ASN A 444 7.98 7.25 -2.22
N TRP A 445 9.22 7.66 -2.52
CA TRP A 445 10.32 7.68 -1.53
C TRP A 445 10.17 8.63 -0.35
N ASN A 446 9.27 9.63 -0.42
CA ASN A 446 9.00 10.56 0.68
C ASN A 446 7.91 10.06 1.65
N HIS A 447 7.20 8.98 1.32
CA HIS A 447 6.19 8.38 2.18
C HIS A 447 6.83 7.58 3.31
N PRO A 448 6.65 7.96 4.59
CA PRO A 448 7.15 7.16 5.71
C PRO A 448 6.41 5.82 5.84
N SER A 449 5.21 5.70 5.32
CA SER A 449 4.48 4.43 5.27
C SER A 449 5.15 3.39 4.37
N VAL A 450 5.79 3.78 3.27
CA VAL A 450 6.51 2.83 2.41
C VAL A 450 7.74 2.31 3.15
N ALA A 451 7.65 1.10 3.67
CA ALA A 451 8.68 0.46 4.49
C ALA A 451 9.57 -0.49 3.68
N ILE A 452 9.04 -1.14 2.67
CA ILE A 452 9.68 -2.17 1.85
C ILE A 452 9.39 -1.90 0.38
N TRP A 453 10.41 -1.98 -0.46
CA TRP A 453 10.26 -2.06 -1.91
C TRP A 453 10.10 -3.52 -2.31
N ASP A 454 8.98 -3.86 -2.93
CA ASP A 454 8.68 -5.21 -3.37
C ASP A 454 8.77 -5.28 -4.90
N ALA A 455 9.74 -6.05 -5.37
CA ALA A 455 10.09 -6.01 -6.78
C ALA A 455 9.08 -6.71 -7.68
N ASN A 456 8.50 -7.81 -7.22
CA ASN A 456 7.60 -8.62 -8.05
C ASN A 456 6.93 -9.73 -7.24
N ASN A 457 5.80 -10.23 -7.71
CA ASN A 457 5.09 -11.35 -7.11
C ASN A 457 5.58 -12.70 -7.64
N GLU A 458 5.75 -13.69 -6.76
CA GLU A 458 5.94 -15.13 -7.07
C GLU A 458 6.77 -15.43 -8.32
N THR A 459 7.91 -14.78 -8.46
CA THR A 459 8.74 -14.84 -9.67
C THR A 459 10.09 -15.49 -9.39
N PHE A 460 10.53 -16.39 -10.27
CA PHE A 460 11.85 -17.03 -10.25
C PHE A 460 12.80 -16.45 -11.31
N ASP A 461 12.66 -15.18 -11.65
CA ASP A 461 13.50 -14.54 -12.67
C ASP A 461 14.70 -13.81 -12.05
N PRO A 462 15.94 -14.28 -12.25
CA PRO A 462 17.13 -13.71 -11.64
C PRO A 462 17.43 -12.28 -12.10
N VAL A 463 16.82 -11.81 -13.20
CA VAL A 463 17.07 -10.46 -13.73
C VAL A 463 16.74 -9.35 -12.72
N PHE A 464 15.77 -9.58 -11.82
CA PHE A 464 15.43 -8.63 -10.76
C PHE A 464 16.58 -8.47 -9.78
N GLY A 465 17.12 -9.56 -9.25
CA GLY A 465 18.25 -9.53 -8.31
C GLY A 465 19.59 -9.19 -8.95
N GLU A 466 19.82 -9.59 -10.20
CA GLU A 466 21.10 -9.38 -10.88
C GLU A 466 21.24 -8.01 -11.55
N LYS A 467 20.15 -7.41 -12.03
CA LYS A 467 20.18 -6.20 -12.85
C LYS A 467 19.31 -5.07 -12.32
N ILE A 468 18.01 -5.33 -12.04
CA ILE A 468 17.03 -4.27 -11.80
C ILE A 468 17.26 -3.66 -10.42
N ILE A 469 17.16 -4.45 -9.34
CA ILE A 469 17.33 -3.96 -7.98
C ILE A 469 18.70 -3.29 -7.77
N PRO A 470 19.84 -3.89 -8.18
CA PRO A 470 21.15 -3.23 -8.04
C PRO A 470 21.25 -1.89 -8.76
N ALA A 471 20.58 -1.73 -9.90
CA ALA A 471 20.62 -0.48 -10.66
C ALA A 471 19.84 0.67 -10.00
N VAL A 472 18.79 0.36 -9.23
CA VAL A 472 17.90 1.39 -8.66
C VAL A 472 18.03 1.55 -7.15
N ARG A 473 18.54 0.58 -6.40
CA ARG A 473 18.63 0.60 -4.94
C ARG A 473 19.25 1.90 -4.40
N GLY A 474 20.35 2.35 -5.01
CA GLY A 474 21.06 3.56 -4.60
C GLY A 474 20.30 4.88 -4.83
N LEU A 475 19.14 4.86 -5.48
CA LEU A 475 18.29 6.04 -5.64
C LEU A 475 17.54 6.39 -4.35
N ASP A 476 17.26 5.43 -3.48
CA ASP A 476 16.59 5.66 -2.20
C ASP A 476 17.61 6.00 -1.10
N LEU A 477 17.69 7.25 -0.73
CA LEU A 477 18.58 7.73 0.34
C LEU A 477 18.21 7.19 1.74
N SER A 478 16.99 6.65 1.90
CA SER A 478 16.56 6.01 3.16
C SER A 478 16.97 4.55 3.25
N ASP A 479 17.61 4.01 2.20
CA ASP A 479 18.12 2.63 2.13
C ASP A 479 17.11 1.58 2.60
N ARG A 480 15.87 1.68 2.09
CA ARG A 480 14.80 0.74 2.44
C ARG A 480 15.13 -0.66 1.93
N PRO A 481 14.74 -1.72 2.67
CA PRO A 481 14.93 -3.09 2.24
C PRO A 481 14.13 -3.39 0.97
N TRP A 482 14.66 -4.34 0.19
CA TRP A 482 14.03 -4.88 -1.00
C TRP A 482 13.58 -6.32 -0.76
N GLU A 483 12.38 -6.60 -1.18
CA GLU A 483 11.86 -7.94 -1.31
C GLU A 483 11.99 -8.35 -2.79
N ASN A 484 12.44 -9.58 -3.05
CA ASN A 484 12.77 -10.09 -4.38
C ASN A 484 12.03 -11.39 -4.68
N SER A 485 10.79 -11.50 -4.20
CA SER A 485 9.98 -12.71 -4.38
C SER A 485 10.73 -13.99 -3.95
N TYR A 486 10.63 -15.05 -4.74
CA TYR A 486 11.28 -16.34 -4.46
C TYR A 486 12.75 -16.41 -4.93
N ASN A 487 13.32 -15.29 -5.37
CA ASN A 487 14.73 -15.19 -5.71
C ASN A 487 15.58 -14.92 -4.45
N PRO A 488 16.89 -15.15 -4.53
CA PRO A 488 17.80 -14.76 -3.45
C PRO A 488 17.68 -13.26 -3.10
N PRO A 489 17.76 -12.88 -1.84
CA PRO A 489 17.85 -11.49 -1.43
C PRO A 489 19.08 -10.80 -2.02
N VAL A 490 18.99 -9.49 -2.29
CA VAL A 490 20.08 -8.74 -2.96
C VAL A 490 21.00 -8.08 -1.95
N GLY A 491 20.41 -7.47 -0.91
CA GLY A 491 21.17 -6.87 0.19
C GLY A 491 21.34 -7.83 1.37
N PRO A 492 22.32 -7.57 2.25
CA PRO A 492 22.61 -8.45 3.38
C PRO A 492 21.45 -8.56 4.39
N ASP A 493 20.66 -7.50 4.52
CA ASP A 493 19.53 -7.42 5.44
C ASP A 493 18.17 -7.38 4.72
N ASP A 494 18.14 -7.70 3.43
CA ASP A 494 16.87 -7.83 2.70
C ASP A 494 16.09 -9.06 3.20
N PRO A 495 14.77 -8.99 3.32
CA PRO A 495 13.96 -10.13 3.71
C PRO A 495 13.75 -11.10 2.54
N VAL A 496 13.17 -12.24 2.86
CA VAL A 496 12.68 -13.24 1.90
C VAL A 496 11.20 -13.46 2.16
N GLU A 497 10.39 -13.46 1.11
CA GLU A 497 8.98 -13.78 1.24
C GLU A 497 8.72 -15.30 1.31
N ASP A 498 7.57 -15.64 1.91
CA ASP A 498 7.05 -17.00 1.95
C ASP A 498 5.53 -16.98 1.78
N HIS A 499 4.99 -17.88 0.95
CA HIS A 499 3.57 -18.07 0.72
C HIS A 499 3.17 -19.52 1.08
N PRO A 500 3.13 -19.87 2.38
CA PRO A 500 2.85 -21.23 2.82
C PRO A 500 1.34 -21.53 2.73
N TYR A 501 0.83 -21.75 1.55
CA TYR A 501 -0.57 -22.14 1.32
C TYR A 501 -0.80 -23.60 1.74
N GLU A 502 -0.76 -23.85 3.03
CA GLU A 502 -0.81 -25.19 3.64
C GLU A 502 -2.02 -26.01 3.21
N PHE A 503 -3.16 -25.36 2.93
CA PHE A 503 -4.36 -26.07 2.51
C PHE A 503 -4.43 -26.35 1.01
N SER A 504 -3.53 -25.81 0.20
CA SER A 504 -3.59 -25.93 -1.27
C SER A 504 -3.54 -27.38 -1.75
N ALA A 505 -2.68 -28.21 -1.17
CA ALA A 505 -2.59 -29.62 -1.52
C ALA A 505 -3.84 -30.41 -1.07
N MET A 506 -4.37 -30.07 0.11
CA MET A 506 -5.57 -30.71 0.68
C MET A 506 -6.86 -30.30 -0.04
N ALA A 507 -6.87 -29.13 -0.70
CA ALA A 507 -8.01 -28.65 -1.48
C ALA A 507 -8.16 -29.30 -2.84
N ARG A 508 -7.13 -29.98 -3.35
CA ARG A 508 -7.14 -30.58 -4.70
C ARG A 508 -7.79 -31.96 -4.70
N PRO A 509 -8.52 -32.32 -5.77
CA PRO A 509 -8.99 -33.70 -5.96
C PRO A 509 -7.83 -34.72 -5.90
N GLY A 510 -8.01 -35.77 -5.09
CA GLY A 510 -6.96 -36.78 -4.87
C GLY A 510 -5.79 -36.33 -3.96
N GLY A 511 -5.86 -35.11 -3.41
CA GLY A 511 -4.90 -34.64 -2.41
C GLY A 511 -5.03 -35.37 -1.06
N PRO A 512 -4.10 -35.10 -0.12
CA PRO A 512 -4.10 -35.72 1.20
C PRO A 512 -5.39 -35.39 1.96
N GLU A 513 -5.69 -36.20 2.97
CA GLU A 513 -6.80 -35.92 3.88
C GLU A 513 -6.55 -34.58 4.61
N PHE A 514 -7.61 -33.78 4.73
CA PHE A 514 -7.53 -32.50 5.40
C PHE A 514 -7.31 -32.71 6.91
N SER A 515 -6.29 -32.08 7.46
CA SER A 515 -5.98 -32.16 8.89
C SER A 515 -5.30 -30.88 9.38
N MET A 516 -5.75 -30.40 10.52
CA MET A 516 -5.13 -29.29 11.26
C MET A 516 -4.05 -29.78 12.25
N THR A 517 -3.85 -31.08 12.42
CA THR A 517 -2.92 -31.61 13.42
C THR A 517 -1.46 -31.29 13.13
N THR A 518 -1.14 -30.95 11.88
CA THR A 518 0.18 -30.44 11.49
C THR A 518 0.55 -29.14 12.22
N PHE A 519 -0.43 -28.40 12.73
CA PHE A 519 -0.23 -27.16 13.49
C PHE A 519 -0.07 -27.37 15.00
N GLU A 520 -0.10 -28.58 15.51
CA GLU A 520 0.21 -28.85 16.91
C GLU A 520 1.71 -28.79 17.22
N ARG A 521 2.53 -29.13 16.29
CA ARG A 521 3.98 -29.05 16.31
C ARG A 521 4.69 -29.34 17.63
N PRO A 522 4.75 -30.57 18.11
CA PRO A 522 5.50 -30.91 19.32
C PRO A 522 7.00 -30.59 19.24
N ASN A 523 7.57 -30.54 18.08
CA ASN A 523 9.02 -30.32 17.84
C ASN A 523 9.39 -28.86 17.54
N GLY A 524 8.44 -27.91 17.66
CA GLY A 524 8.73 -26.48 17.60
C GLY A 524 9.24 -25.92 16.26
N LYS A 525 9.19 -26.70 15.18
CA LYS A 525 9.56 -26.21 13.86
C LYS A 525 8.32 -25.73 13.13
N ALA A 526 8.21 -24.41 12.89
CA ALA A 526 7.25 -23.91 11.93
C ALA A 526 7.62 -24.38 10.50
N PRO A 527 6.66 -24.57 9.61
CA PRO A 527 6.95 -24.74 8.19
C PRO A 527 7.68 -23.50 7.67
N GLY A 528 8.49 -23.66 6.67
CA GLY A 528 9.42 -22.67 6.18
C GLY A 528 10.84 -22.97 6.66
N ALA A 529 11.73 -23.22 5.73
CA ALA A 529 13.14 -23.43 6.06
C ALA A 529 13.70 -22.12 6.64
N PRO A 530 14.40 -22.14 7.78
CA PRO A 530 15.10 -20.96 8.24
C PRO A 530 16.14 -20.58 7.20
N THR A 531 15.91 -19.47 6.51
CA THR A 531 16.92 -18.85 5.66
C THR A 531 17.93 -18.10 6.53
N GLY A 532 19.03 -17.68 5.95
CA GLY A 532 19.95 -16.74 6.60
C GLY A 532 19.35 -15.37 6.85
N HIS A 533 18.18 -15.05 6.28
CA HIS A 533 17.52 -13.76 6.28
C HIS A 533 16.21 -13.76 7.08
N ALA A 534 15.66 -12.57 7.36
CA ALA A 534 14.32 -12.44 7.92
C ALA A 534 13.28 -12.96 6.92
N LEU A 535 12.27 -13.68 7.42
CA LEU A 535 11.16 -14.18 6.61
C LEU A 535 9.93 -13.29 6.79
N ILE A 536 9.30 -12.94 5.69
CA ILE A 536 7.97 -12.31 5.65
C ILE A 536 6.98 -13.35 5.16
N LEU A 537 5.98 -13.66 5.97
CA LEU A 537 4.84 -14.45 5.52
C LEU A 537 3.87 -13.50 4.84
N ASN A 538 3.96 -13.42 3.51
CA ASN A 538 3.16 -12.49 2.73
C ASN A 538 1.75 -13.02 2.42
N GLU A 539 1.61 -14.33 2.25
CA GLU A 539 0.34 -14.92 1.87
C GLU A 539 0.16 -16.29 2.53
N TYR A 540 -1.07 -16.60 2.99
CA TYR A 540 -1.41 -17.92 3.52
C TYR A 540 -2.93 -18.16 3.52
N GLY A 541 -3.33 -19.41 3.71
CA GLY A 541 -4.72 -19.84 3.80
C GLY A 541 -5.06 -20.84 2.72
N TRP A 542 -5.81 -20.47 1.71
CA TRP A 542 -6.46 -21.29 0.67
C TRP A 542 -7.87 -21.70 1.01
N THR A 543 -8.65 -20.74 1.56
CA THR A 543 -10.04 -21.01 2.00
C THR A 543 -11.02 -19.95 1.50
N TRP A 544 -10.71 -19.25 0.41
CA TRP A 544 -11.48 -18.11 -0.09
C TRP A 544 -12.93 -18.46 -0.43
N LEU A 545 -13.82 -17.56 -0.05
CA LEU A 545 -15.24 -17.56 -0.38
C LEU A 545 -15.62 -16.24 -1.01
N ASN A 546 -16.47 -16.28 -2.01
CA ASN A 546 -17.15 -15.10 -2.51
C ASN A 546 -18.03 -14.47 -1.43
N ARG A 547 -18.42 -13.21 -1.61
CA ARG A 547 -19.24 -12.45 -0.64
C ARG A 547 -20.62 -13.07 -0.38
N ASP A 548 -21.11 -13.92 -1.27
CA ASP A 548 -22.33 -14.71 -1.10
C ASP A 548 -22.11 -16.05 -0.38
N GLY A 549 -20.87 -16.38 -0.05
CA GLY A 549 -20.46 -17.64 0.58
C GLY A 549 -20.28 -18.80 -0.38
N SER A 550 -20.30 -18.56 -1.70
CA SER A 550 -19.89 -19.58 -2.67
C SER A 550 -18.36 -19.72 -2.69
N PRO A 551 -17.81 -20.94 -2.84
CA PRO A 551 -16.37 -21.13 -3.00
C PRO A 551 -15.84 -20.45 -4.28
N THR A 552 -14.59 -19.97 -4.22
CA THR A 552 -13.87 -19.49 -5.40
C THR A 552 -13.38 -20.67 -6.26
N GLU A 553 -12.79 -20.37 -7.43
CA GLU A 553 -12.23 -21.41 -8.31
C GLU A 553 -11.19 -22.29 -7.60
N LEU A 554 -10.34 -21.69 -6.76
CA LEU A 554 -9.30 -22.45 -6.05
C LEU A 554 -9.83 -23.27 -4.87
N THR A 555 -11.01 -22.97 -4.37
CA THR A 555 -11.58 -23.61 -3.17
C THR A 555 -12.84 -24.43 -3.43
N LYS A 556 -13.27 -24.54 -4.69
CA LYS A 556 -14.49 -25.24 -5.08
C LYS A 556 -14.54 -26.71 -4.62
N ASP A 557 -13.38 -27.36 -4.56
CA ASP A 557 -13.27 -28.76 -4.14
C ASP A 557 -12.96 -28.91 -2.64
N LEU A 558 -12.60 -27.83 -1.93
CA LEU A 558 -12.25 -27.87 -0.51
C LEU A 558 -13.50 -28.06 0.36
N TYR A 559 -14.48 -27.17 0.23
CA TYR A 559 -15.65 -27.14 1.11
C TYR A 559 -16.52 -28.40 1.03
N PRO A 560 -16.75 -29.02 -0.16
CA PRO A 560 -17.46 -30.30 -0.25
C PRO A 560 -16.77 -31.47 0.47
N ARG A 561 -15.47 -31.37 0.73
CA ARG A 561 -14.71 -32.38 1.49
C ARG A 561 -14.77 -32.17 2.99
N LEU A 562 -15.05 -30.93 3.44
CA LEU A 562 -15.00 -30.54 4.86
C LEU A 562 -16.39 -30.40 5.49
N LEU A 563 -17.40 -30.17 4.68
CA LEU A 563 -18.76 -29.92 5.13
C LEU A 563 -19.77 -30.86 4.45
N PRO A 564 -20.89 -31.16 5.09
CA PRO A 564 -21.93 -31.96 4.48
C PRO A 564 -22.53 -31.26 3.26
N ALA A 565 -23.15 -32.06 2.35
CA ALA A 565 -23.68 -31.57 1.07
C ALA A 565 -24.75 -30.46 1.23
N ASN A 566 -25.45 -30.42 2.36
CA ASN A 566 -26.47 -29.42 2.68
C ASN A 566 -25.92 -28.20 3.43
N ALA A 567 -24.61 -28.05 3.56
CA ALA A 567 -23.99 -26.93 4.25
C ALA A 567 -24.38 -25.58 3.63
N THR A 568 -24.72 -24.64 4.48
CA THR A 568 -25.13 -23.28 4.11
C THR A 568 -23.93 -22.39 3.81
N ALA A 569 -24.17 -21.19 3.31
CA ALA A 569 -23.13 -20.16 3.21
C ALA A 569 -22.53 -19.82 4.58
N GLU A 570 -23.37 -19.76 5.62
CA GLU A 570 -22.96 -19.46 6.98
C GLU A 570 -22.01 -20.53 7.56
N ASP A 571 -22.30 -21.83 7.30
CA ASP A 571 -21.39 -22.91 7.69
C ASP A 571 -20.02 -22.78 7.04
N ARG A 572 -19.98 -22.37 5.78
CA ARG A 572 -18.72 -22.14 5.06
C ARG A 572 -17.95 -20.92 5.61
N PHE A 573 -18.64 -19.81 5.89
CA PHE A 573 -18.01 -18.65 6.51
C PHE A 573 -17.45 -18.96 7.90
N ALA A 574 -18.23 -19.66 8.73
CA ALA A 574 -17.80 -20.08 10.06
C ALA A 574 -16.60 -21.04 10.02
N LEU A 575 -16.53 -21.93 9.01
CA LEU A 575 -15.36 -22.80 8.83
C LEU A 575 -14.14 -22.03 8.31
N ASN A 576 -14.32 -21.14 7.32
CA ASN A 576 -13.27 -20.28 6.79
C ASN A 576 -12.58 -19.51 7.93
N ALA A 577 -13.35 -18.79 8.72
CA ALA A 577 -12.84 -17.97 9.83
C ALA A 577 -12.13 -18.81 10.90
N TYR A 578 -12.69 -19.98 11.22
CA TYR A 578 -12.09 -20.92 12.17
C TYR A 578 -10.69 -21.40 11.71
N LEU A 579 -10.58 -21.77 10.44
CA LEU A 579 -9.30 -22.24 9.87
C LEU A 579 -8.28 -21.09 9.78
N LEU A 580 -8.68 -19.95 9.24
CA LEU A 580 -7.78 -18.79 9.09
C LEU A 580 -7.33 -18.25 10.45
N GLY A 581 -8.24 -18.10 11.42
CA GLY A 581 -7.90 -17.67 12.76
C GLY A 581 -6.88 -18.61 13.40
N GLY A 582 -7.11 -19.92 13.29
CA GLY A 582 -6.23 -20.93 13.87
C GLY A 582 -4.82 -20.94 13.30
N ILE A 583 -4.66 -20.83 11.97
CA ILE A 583 -3.31 -20.77 11.37
C ILE A 583 -2.63 -19.41 11.60
N THR A 584 -3.39 -18.33 11.71
CA THR A 584 -2.83 -17.02 12.08
C THR A 584 -2.26 -17.04 13.50
N GLU A 585 -3.00 -17.61 14.46
CA GLU A 585 -2.50 -17.84 15.83
C GLU A 585 -1.21 -18.67 15.82
N PHE A 586 -1.17 -19.74 15.04
CA PHE A 586 -0.01 -20.61 14.88
C PHE A 586 1.23 -19.86 14.36
N TRP A 587 1.12 -19.16 13.24
CA TRP A 587 2.23 -18.41 12.66
C TRP A 587 2.80 -17.37 13.62
N ARG A 588 1.93 -16.70 14.37
CA ARG A 588 2.34 -15.72 15.37
C ARG A 588 2.97 -16.37 16.61
N ALA A 589 2.42 -17.49 17.07
CA ALA A 589 2.90 -18.17 18.27
C ALA A 589 4.33 -18.66 18.13
N TYR A 590 4.72 -19.17 16.95
CA TYR A 590 6.05 -19.72 16.74
C TYR A 590 7.13 -18.69 16.41
N ARG A 591 6.77 -17.44 16.14
CA ARG A 591 7.72 -16.31 15.97
C ARG A 591 8.82 -16.53 14.93
N GLN A 592 8.59 -17.32 13.89
CA GLN A 592 9.60 -17.57 12.86
C GLN A 592 9.60 -16.52 11.76
N TYR A 593 8.53 -15.74 11.64
CA TYR A 593 8.38 -14.69 10.67
C TYR A 593 8.51 -13.31 11.31
N ALA A 594 9.13 -12.38 10.58
CA ALA A 594 9.19 -10.97 10.96
C ALA A 594 7.87 -10.23 10.67
N ALA A 595 7.08 -10.76 9.74
CA ALA A 595 5.75 -10.29 9.40
C ALA A 595 4.80 -11.45 9.15
N VAL A 596 3.50 -11.25 9.46
CA VAL A 596 2.42 -12.18 9.13
C VAL A 596 1.31 -11.40 8.45
N LEU A 597 1.18 -11.56 7.13
CA LEU A 597 0.22 -10.87 6.27
C LEU A 597 -0.75 -11.88 5.65
N HIS A 598 -2.02 -11.76 6.01
CA HIS A 598 -3.07 -12.61 5.49
C HIS A 598 -3.40 -12.27 4.02
N PHE A 599 -3.73 -13.25 3.19
CA PHE A 599 -4.22 -13.02 1.83
C PHE A 599 -5.70 -13.41 1.71
N VAL A 600 -6.67 -12.47 1.59
CA VAL A 600 -6.52 -11.08 1.21
C VAL A 600 -7.62 -10.22 1.85
N TYR A 601 -7.34 -8.95 2.12
CA TYR A 601 -8.29 -8.02 2.73
C TYR A 601 -9.23 -7.35 1.72
N LEU A 602 -8.70 -6.89 0.59
CA LEU A 602 -9.48 -6.23 -0.47
C LEU A 602 -9.11 -6.81 -1.84
N MET A 603 -10.11 -7.30 -2.55
CA MET A 603 -10.04 -7.67 -3.96
C MET A 603 -11.43 -7.80 -4.57
N SER A 604 -11.53 -8.25 -5.81
CA SER A 604 -12.81 -8.56 -6.44
C SER A 604 -13.44 -9.83 -5.86
N SER A 605 -14.77 -9.89 -5.90
CA SER A 605 -15.54 -11.10 -5.68
C SER A 605 -16.25 -11.45 -6.98
N ASP A 606 -15.73 -12.43 -7.69
CA ASP A 606 -16.25 -12.91 -8.97
C ASP A 606 -16.46 -14.44 -8.89
N PRO A 607 -17.62 -14.97 -9.29
CA PRO A 607 -17.88 -16.42 -9.28
C PRO A 607 -16.87 -17.25 -10.06
N LEU A 608 -16.15 -16.65 -11.00
CA LEU A 608 -15.07 -17.27 -11.77
C LEU A 608 -13.68 -16.86 -11.28
N GLY A 609 -13.60 -16.02 -10.22
CA GLY A 609 -12.36 -15.58 -9.62
C GLY A 609 -11.65 -16.71 -8.88
N TYR A 610 -10.32 -16.64 -8.83
CA TYR A 610 -9.48 -17.60 -8.12
C TYR A 610 -9.55 -17.41 -6.61
N THR A 611 -9.53 -16.16 -6.18
CA THR A 611 -9.47 -15.72 -4.78
C THR A 611 -10.56 -14.66 -4.55
N ALA A 612 -10.88 -14.33 -3.31
CA ALA A 612 -11.85 -13.30 -2.95
C ALA A 612 -11.51 -12.67 -1.60
N ASP A 613 -12.01 -11.44 -1.35
CA ASP A 613 -11.90 -10.78 -0.05
C ASP A 613 -12.86 -11.35 1.01
N HIS A 614 -12.90 -10.72 2.18
CA HIS A 614 -13.75 -11.15 3.31
C HIS A 614 -14.84 -10.13 3.65
N PHE A 615 -15.29 -9.32 2.70
CA PHE A 615 -16.45 -8.45 2.91
C PHE A 615 -17.76 -9.16 2.64
N ARG A 616 -18.80 -8.82 3.39
CA ARG A 616 -20.22 -9.12 3.05
C ARG A 616 -20.77 -7.97 2.19
N ASP A 617 -20.38 -6.76 2.51
CA ASP A 617 -20.73 -5.53 1.78
C ASP A 617 -19.47 -4.66 1.66
N VAL A 618 -18.84 -4.65 0.49
CA VAL A 618 -17.63 -3.87 0.24
C VAL A 618 -17.91 -2.38 0.06
N GLU A 619 -19.12 -2.01 -0.37
CA GLU A 619 -19.50 -0.60 -0.50
C GLU A 619 -19.58 0.07 0.88
N LYS A 620 -20.07 -0.66 1.89
CA LYS A 620 -20.11 -0.22 3.29
C LYS A 620 -18.87 -0.60 4.09
N LEU A 621 -17.98 -1.42 3.54
CA LEU A 621 -16.85 -2.01 4.24
C LEU A 621 -17.31 -2.79 5.51
N GLU A 622 -18.26 -3.69 5.30
CA GLU A 622 -18.74 -4.61 6.34
C GLU A 622 -18.06 -5.96 6.15
N LEU A 623 -17.11 -6.26 7.04
CA LEU A 623 -16.44 -7.56 7.08
C LEU A 623 -17.44 -8.68 7.42
N GLU A 624 -17.16 -9.88 6.91
CA GLU A 624 -17.87 -11.08 7.31
C GLU A 624 -17.73 -11.28 8.84
N PRO A 625 -18.84 -11.47 9.58
CA PRO A 625 -18.83 -11.43 11.06
C PRO A 625 -17.93 -12.48 11.71
N HIS A 626 -17.88 -13.71 11.20
CA HIS A 626 -17.00 -14.76 11.73
C HIS A 626 -15.54 -14.45 11.45
N PHE A 627 -15.21 -13.98 10.25
CA PHE A 627 -13.86 -13.54 9.91
C PHE A 627 -13.40 -12.42 10.84
N ARG A 628 -14.24 -11.40 11.03
CA ARG A 628 -13.96 -10.28 11.91
C ARG A 628 -13.69 -10.74 13.36
N ASP A 629 -14.51 -11.65 13.89
CA ASP A 629 -14.35 -12.19 15.25
C ASP A 629 -13.05 -12.99 15.40
N TYR A 630 -12.86 -14.03 14.58
CA TYR A 630 -11.69 -14.89 14.69
C TYR A 630 -10.37 -14.16 14.42
N MET A 631 -10.33 -13.34 13.37
CA MET A 631 -9.09 -12.69 12.96
C MET A 631 -8.70 -11.53 13.88
N SER A 632 -9.66 -10.79 14.47
CA SER A 632 -9.34 -9.75 15.46
C SER A 632 -8.68 -10.34 16.71
N HIS A 633 -9.13 -11.53 17.16
CA HIS A 633 -8.47 -12.26 18.23
C HIS A 633 -7.08 -12.78 17.79
N ALA A 634 -6.99 -13.37 16.62
CA ALA A 634 -5.74 -13.94 16.12
C ALA A 634 -4.65 -12.90 15.90
N PHE A 635 -4.99 -11.65 15.51
CA PHE A 635 -4.05 -10.55 15.32
C PHE A 635 -3.86 -9.64 16.53
N SER A 636 -4.55 -9.88 17.67
CA SER A 636 -4.37 -9.08 18.87
C SER A 636 -2.89 -9.01 19.28
N PRO A 637 -2.34 -7.84 19.69
CA PRO A 637 -0.95 -7.71 20.12
C PRO A 637 -0.57 -8.68 21.25
N LEU A 638 -1.42 -8.86 22.25
CA LEU A 638 -1.34 -10.00 23.16
C LEU A 638 -2.06 -11.16 22.49
N GLY A 639 -1.32 -12.12 21.93
CA GLY A 639 -1.87 -13.28 21.26
C GLY A 639 -1.92 -14.51 22.18
N VAL A 640 -2.90 -15.37 21.95
CA VAL A 640 -3.03 -16.69 22.61
C VAL A 640 -3.19 -17.76 21.54
N TYR A 641 -2.49 -18.87 21.69
CA TYR A 641 -2.58 -20.03 20.81
C TYR A 641 -2.77 -21.30 21.63
N LEU A 642 -3.90 -21.98 21.43
CA LEU A 642 -4.18 -23.29 22.00
C LEU A 642 -3.65 -24.36 21.04
N SER A 643 -2.53 -24.98 21.38
CA SER A 643 -1.87 -26.00 20.55
C SER A 643 -2.55 -27.37 20.69
N PHE A 644 -3.76 -27.46 20.13
CA PHE A 644 -4.56 -28.68 20.08
C PHE A 644 -5.46 -28.67 18.85
N TRP A 645 -5.31 -29.68 17.99
CA TRP A 645 -6.08 -29.78 16.73
C TRP A 645 -6.66 -31.16 16.48
N GLN A 646 -6.66 -32.02 17.51
CA GLN A 646 -7.29 -33.33 17.43
C GLN A 646 -8.82 -33.14 17.37
N PRO A 647 -9.54 -33.79 16.42
CA PRO A 647 -10.99 -33.65 16.33
C PRO A 647 -11.73 -34.39 17.48
N LYS A 648 -11.03 -35.31 18.17
CA LYS A 648 -11.56 -36.08 19.28
C LYS A 648 -10.78 -35.82 20.57
N LEU A 649 -11.48 -35.64 21.66
CA LEU A 649 -10.94 -35.41 22.98
C LEU A 649 -11.42 -36.54 23.92
N ALA A 650 -10.49 -37.33 24.45
CA ALA A 650 -10.85 -38.37 25.41
C ALA A 650 -11.12 -37.80 26.79
N ALA A 651 -12.13 -38.34 27.50
CA ALA A 651 -12.46 -37.99 28.85
C ALA A 651 -11.31 -38.24 29.83
N GLY A 652 -11.35 -37.65 31.04
CA GLY A 652 -10.33 -37.73 32.11
C GLY A 652 -9.34 -36.56 32.04
N LYS A 653 -8.30 -36.63 32.88
CA LYS A 653 -7.31 -35.56 33.00
C LYS A 653 -6.51 -35.40 31.70
N ARG A 654 -6.46 -34.17 31.16
CA ARG A 654 -5.74 -33.80 29.94
C ARG A 654 -4.93 -32.54 30.18
N THR A 655 -3.72 -32.49 29.64
CA THR A 655 -2.85 -31.32 29.68
C THR A 655 -2.84 -30.62 28.32
N PHE A 656 -3.15 -29.34 28.31
CA PHE A 656 -3.17 -28.50 27.10
C PHE A 656 -1.99 -27.54 27.10
N GLN A 657 -1.31 -27.45 25.95
CA GLN A 657 -0.28 -26.44 25.72
C GLN A 657 -0.95 -25.15 25.23
N VAL A 658 -0.72 -24.05 25.94
CA VAL A 658 -1.18 -22.72 25.58
C VAL A 658 0.04 -21.80 25.45
N MET A 659 0.23 -21.22 24.27
CA MET A 659 1.29 -20.26 24.02
C MET A 659 0.74 -18.86 24.02
N LEU A 660 1.45 -17.94 24.70
CA LEU A 660 1.16 -16.52 24.72
C LEU A 660 2.29 -15.77 24.03
N VAL A 661 1.95 -14.81 23.21
CA VAL A 661 2.88 -13.89 22.56
C VAL A 661 2.49 -12.46 22.89
N ASN A 662 3.49 -11.59 23.05
CA ASN A 662 3.30 -10.19 23.32
C ASN A 662 4.10 -9.38 22.31
N ASP A 663 3.43 -8.61 21.46
CA ASP A 663 4.04 -7.73 20.44
C ASP A 663 4.25 -6.30 20.95
N GLU A 664 3.89 -6.04 22.22
CA GLU A 664 4.02 -4.71 22.82
C GLU A 664 5.33 -4.56 23.57
N TYR A 665 5.75 -3.31 23.73
CA TYR A 665 6.96 -2.92 24.45
C TYR A 665 6.79 -2.93 25.99
N GLN A 666 5.61 -3.30 26.47
CA GLN A 666 5.31 -3.46 27.88
C GLN A 666 5.02 -4.91 28.20
N ALA A 667 5.46 -5.39 29.36
CA ALA A 667 5.11 -6.71 29.82
C ALA A 667 3.60 -6.81 30.11
N ALA A 668 3.01 -7.97 29.84
CA ALA A 668 1.62 -8.27 30.16
C ALA A 668 1.56 -9.38 31.22
N ALA A 669 0.60 -9.27 32.13
CA ALA A 669 0.31 -10.27 33.15
C ALA A 669 -1.21 -10.40 33.33
N GLY A 670 -1.66 -11.58 33.74
CA GLY A 670 -3.08 -11.85 33.88
C GLY A 670 -3.36 -13.33 34.15
N SER A 671 -4.47 -13.83 33.62
CA SER A 671 -4.83 -15.24 33.70
C SER A 671 -5.21 -15.84 32.36
N VAL A 672 -4.87 -17.11 32.19
CA VAL A 672 -5.38 -17.95 31.09
C VAL A 672 -6.39 -18.92 31.69
N THR A 673 -7.59 -18.94 31.11
CA THR A 673 -8.62 -19.93 31.40
C THR A 673 -8.73 -20.88 30.24
N VAL A 674 -8.60 -22.18 30.45
CA VAL A 674 -8.99 -23.22 29.49
C VAL A 674 -10.33 -23.75 29.90
N SER A 675 -11.32 -23.69 29.05
CA SER A 675 -12.67 -24.18 29.29
C SER A 675 -13.20 -25.02 28.13
N LEU A 676 -14.11 -25.91 28.50
CA LEU A 676 -14.85 -26.77 27.57
C LEU A 676 -16.32 -26.33 27.61
N LEU A 677 -16.79 -25.78 26.53
CA LEU A 677 -18.14 -25.23 26.39
C LEU A 677 -19.01 -26.18 25.56
N SER A 678 -20.22 -26.46 26.04
CA SER A 678 -21.23 -27.18 25.25
C SER A 678 -21.75 -26.32 24.08
N GLU A 679 -22.56 -26.91 23.22
CA GLU A 679 -23.26 -26.18 22.14
C GLU A 679 -24.19 -25.07 22.68
N SER A 680 -24.77 -25.28 23.90
CA SER A 680 -25.57 -24.24 24.59
C SER A 680 -24.71 -23.12 25.21
N GLY A 681 -23.37 -23.26 25.20
CA GLY A 681 -22.45 -22.32 25.83
C GLY A 681 -22.20 -22.59 27.33
N ASP A 682 -22.75 -23.67 27.90
CA ASP A 682 -22.52 -24.04 29.28
C ASP A 682 -21.12 -24.59 29.49
N GLU A 683 -20.47 -24.17 30.59
CA GLU A 683 -19.11 -24.58 30.92
C GLU A 683 -19.12 -25.97 31.58
N ALA A 684 -18.69 -26.99 30.82
CA ALA A 684 -18.61 -28.38 31.26
C ALA A 684 -17.33 -28.69 32.09
N ALA A 685 -16.26 -27.96 31.84
CA ALA A 685 -15.00 -28.03 32.57
C ALA A 685 -14.23 -26.71 32.47
N ARG A 686 -13.43 -26.41 33.52
CA ARG A 686 -12.62 -25.18 33.54
C ARG A 686 -11.36 -25.38 34.35
N ALA A 687 -10.28 -24.78 33.88
CA ALA A 687 -9.03 -24.61 34.62
C ALA A 687 -8.47 -23.21 34.35
N GLN A 688 -7.89 -22.58 35.36
CA GLN A 688 -7.33 -21.22 35.24
C GLN A 688 -5.95 -21.18 35.90
N VAL A 689 -5.00 -20.55 35.23
CA VAL A 689 -3.65 -20.32 35.71
C VAL A 689 -3.21 -18.88 35.48
N PRO A 690 -2.36 -18.29 36.33
CA PRO A 690 -1.78 -16.98 36.04
C PRO A 690 -0.76 -17.06 34.93
N PHE A 691 -0.56 -15.93 34.21
CA PHE A 691 0.52 -15.78 33.29
C PHE A 691 1.28 -14.47 33.49
N GLN A 692 2.52 -14.47 33.01
CA GLN A 692 3.33 -13.29 32.83
C GLN A 692 4.12 -13.49 31.51
N VAL A 693 4.08 -12.48 30.64
CA VAL A 693 4.85 -12.46 29.39
C VAL A 693 5.59 -11.13 29.26
N GLY A 694 6.88 -11.20 28.99
CA GLY A 694 7.73 -10.01 28.87
C GLY A 694 7.37 -9.15 27.67
N SER A 695 7.94 -7.94 27.61
CA SER A 695 7.93 -7.07 26.42
C SER A 695 8.47 -7.82 25.21
N LEU A 696 7.76 -7.77 24.06
CA LEU A 696 8.11 -8.49 22.82
C LEU A 696 8.39 -9.99 23.05
N GLY A 697 7.81 -10.54 24.11
CA GLY A 697 8.12 -11.87 24.64
C GLY A 697 7.13 -12.95 24.22
N GLN A 698 7.44 -14.15 24.69
CA GLN A 698 6.65 -15.35 24.50
C GLN A 698 6.73 -16.21 25.75
N THR A 699 5.64 -16.90 26.10
CA THR A 699 5.63 -17.90 27.15
C THR A 699 4.72 -19.07 26.79
N THR A 700 5.03 -20.24 27.32
CA THR A 700 4.23 -21.44 27.10
C THR A 700 3.75 -21.96 28.46
N LEU A 701 2.47 -22.24 28.55
CA LEU A 701 1.81 -22.80 29.73
C LEU A 701 1.30 -24.19 29.41
N TYR A 702 1.34 -25.06 30.40
CA TYR A 702 0.74 -26.40 30.35
C TYR A 702 -0.38 -26.42 31.39
N ILE A 703 -1.62 -26.59 30.95
CA ILE A 703 -2.80 -26.43 31.76
C ILE A 703 -3.56 -27.77 31.83
N ASP A 704 -3.72 -28.31 33.03
CA ASP A 704 -4.48 -29.53 33.29
C ASP A 704 -5.97 -29.22 33.35
N LEU A 705 -6.78 -29.97 32.62
CA LEU A 705 -8.24 -29.90 32.62
C LEU A 705 -8.82 -31.29 32.80
N ASP A 706 -9.75 -31.43 33.72
CA ASP A 706 -10.53 -32.67 33.90
C ASP A 706 -11.68 -32.69 32.91
N VAL A 707 -11.50 -33.41 31.80
CA VAL A 707 -12.50 -33.57 30.73
C VAL A 707 -13.61 -34.53 31.24
N PRO A 708 -14.87 -34.09 31.23
CA PRO A 708 -15.96 -34.91 31.76
C PRO A 708 -16.18 -36.18 30.93
N ASN A 709 -16.61 -37.25 31.60
CA ASN A 709 -16.94 -38.51 30.94
C ASN A 709 -18.33 -38.45 30.29
N THR A 710 -18.43 -37.71 29.22
CA THR A 710 -19.66 -37.48 28.43
C THR A 710 -19.41 -37.70 26.94
N GLN A 711 -20.47 -37.66 26.15
CA GLN A 711 -20.38 -37.71 24.69
C GLN A 711 -21.03 -36.44 24.11
N GLY A 712 -20.46 -35.89 23.07
CA GLY A 712 -21.01 -34.74 22.33
C GLY A 712 -19.94 -33.84 21.75
N ASP A 713 -20.40 -32.82 21.06
CA ASP A 713 -19.55 -31.79 20.47
C ASP A 713 -19.37 -30.61 21.43
N PHE A 714 -18.16 -30.13 21.53
CA PHE A 714 -17.77 -29.05 22.43
C PHE A 714 -16.82 -28.07 21.76
N LEU A 715 -16.79 -26.87 22.32
CA LEU A 715 -15.78 -25.85 22.01
C LEU A 715 -14.74 -25.84 23.15
N LEU A 716 -13.52 -26.30 22.87
CA LEU A 716 -12.38 -26.14 23.75
C LEU A 716 -11.78 -24.75 23.50
N GLN A 717 -11.73 -23.91 24.53
CA GLN A 717 -11.33 -22.52 24.43
C GLN A 717 -10.23 -22.17 25.42
N ALA A 718 -9.17 -21.50 24.94
CA ALA A 718 -8.22 -20.78 25.80
C ALA A 718 -8.57 -19.28 25.75
N LYS A 719 -8.79 -18.68 26.94
CA LYS A 719 -9.08 -17.26 27.11
C LYS A 719 -7.97 -16.61 27.92
N ALA A 720 -7.21 -15.71 27.30
CA ALA A 720 -6.21 -14.88 27.96
C ALA A 720 -6.85 -13.54 28.37
N ASP A 721 -6.76 -13.18 29.64
CA ASP A 721 -7.28 -11.95 30.22
C ASP A 721 -6.17 -11.22 30.96
N ALA A 722 -5.75 -10.08 30.47
CA ALA A 722 -4.73 -9.21 31.08
C ALA A 722 -5.34 -8.11 31.94
N GLY A 723 -6.66 -8.16 32.23
CA GLY A 723 -7.36 -7.15 33.05
C GLY A 723 -7.51 -5.79 32.33
N LYS A 724 -7.13 -5.68 31.08
CA LYS A 724 -7.27 -4.49 30.23
C LYS A 724 -7.80 -4.90 28.86
N GLY A 725 -8.84 -4.21 28.39
CA GLY A 725 -9.46 -4.52 27.12
C GLY A 725 -10.34 -5.77 27.15
N LYS A 726 -10.63 -6.32 25.96
CA LYS A 726 -11.37 -7.57 25.83
C LYS A 726 -10.42 -8.76 25.98
N PRO A 727 -10.86 -9.85 26.63
CA PRO A 727 -10.09 -11.10 26.64
C PRO A 727 -9.85 -11.62 25.24
N ILE A 728 -8.70 -12.25 25.02
CA ILE A 728 -8.31 -12.83 23.73
C ILE A 728 -8.61 -14.32 23.74
N LEU A 729 -9.15 -14.83 22.65
CA LEU A 729 -9.66 -16.19 22.53
C LEU A 729 -8.89 -17.00 21.49
N SER A 730 -8.61 -18.27 21.82
CA SER A 730 -8.18 -19.31 20.89
C SER A 730 -9.13 -20.49 21.04
N ARG A 731 -9.71 -20.98 19.95
CA ARG A 731 -10.86 -21.92 19.96
C ARG A 731 -10.59 -23.15 19.12
N ARG A 732 -11.05 -24.34 19.63
CA ARG A 732 -10.95 -25.62 18.92
C ARG A 732 -12.27 -26.38 19.02
N ARG A 733 -12.77 -26.92 17.92
CA ARG A 733 -13.94 -27.79 17.87
C ARG A 733 -13.48 -29.21 18.21
N VAL A 734 -14.11 -29.85 19.17
CA VAL A 734 -13.76 -31.20 19.64
C VAL A 734 -14.99 -32.02 19.93
N ALA A 735 -14.95 -33.31 19.59
CA ALA A 735 -15.94 -34.27 20.01
C ALA A 735 -15.38 -35.06 21.20
N ILE A 736 -16.11 -35.11 22.35
CA ILE A 736 -15.67 -35.92 23.50
C ILE A 736 -16.06 -37.37 23.26
N THR A 737 -15.10 -38.25 23.49
CA THR A 737 -15.29 -39.71 23.49
C THR A 737 -15.21 -40.20 24.93
N PRO A 738 -16.28 -40.85 25.47
CA PRO A 738 -16.27 -41.42 26.78
C PRO A 738 -15.18 -42.46 26.95
N LEU A 739 -14.71 -42.61 28.22
CA LEU A 739 -13.87 -43.74 28.57
C LEU A 739 -14.68 -45.02 28.36
N ALA A 740 -14.11 -45.99 27.64
CA ALA A 740 -14.72 -47.32 27.56
C ALA A 740 -14.93 -47.86 28.98
N GLY A 741 -16.17 -48.16 29.34
CA GLY A 741 -16.44 -48.78 30.65
C GLY A 741 -15.58 -50.02 30.83
N LYS A 742 -14.86 -50.10 31.97
CA LYS A 742 -14.15 -51.32 32.40
C LYS A 742 -15.15 -52.36 32.82
#